data_9f9747eebd0bca2daba6610ea28793ba
#
_entry.id   9f9747eebd0bca2daba6610ea28793ba
#
_cell.length_a   1.000
_cell.length_b   1.000
_cell.length_c   1.000
_cell.angle_alpha   90.00
_cell.angle_beta   90.00
_cell.angle_gamma   90.00
#
_symmetry.space_group_name_H-M   'P 1'
#
loop_
_entity.id
_entity.type
_entity.pdbx_description
1 polymer ?
#
loop_
_entity_poly.entity_id
_entity_poly.type
_entity_poly.pdbx_seq_one_letter_code
_entity_poly.pdbx_strand_id
1 'polypeptide(L)'
;MSNESKCPFTHAAGTGTTNRDWWPRQLRVDLLSQHSSKSNPLGTDFDYAEAFKSLDLAAVKQDLAAVMTDSKDWWPADFGHYGPLFIRMAWHSAGTYRIGDGRGGGGRGQQRFAPLNSWPDNVSLDKARRLLWPVKQKYGQKLSWADLMILAGNVALETMGFKTFGFAGGREDTWEPDQDVYWGNEKTWLGGDVRYGKGAAGNDEDQGVITADVEKHGEEVSRTEGGRHLENPLGAVQMGLIYVNPEGPDGNPDPLAAAHDIRETFSRMAMNDEETVALIAGGHTFGKTHGAGPADNVGPEPESADLENMGLGWKSSYGSGKGADTITSGLEVTWTTTPTKWGSGFWESLFGHEWELTKSPAGANQWVAKDAGETVPHAHDASQKIKPTMLTTDLSLRFDPEYAKISKRFWENPDQFADAFARAWFKLTHRDMGPKARYLGPEVPQEELLWQDPIPEVDHPLVEEQDVAALKQKVLASGLSISELVSVAWASASTFRGSDKRGGANGARIRLAPQKDWEANDPEQLGKVLSTLEGIQKEFNGAQSGGKKISIADLIVLAGGAAIEKAAEKAGQKVTVPFTPGRMDATQDKTDVLSVSALEPVADGFRNYVKGNVRVPVESLLIDKAQLLTLTAPEMTALVGGLRALNVSYGKSAQGILTDKPETLTNDFFVNLLDMDTEWQPLSSRRDVFEGRDRKTGERKWTGSRVDLIFGSHSVLRALAEVYASSDAQEKFVNDFVAAWTKVMNLDRFDLKKK
;
A
#
# COMPACT_ATOMS: atom_id res chain seq x y z
N MET A 1 -34.93 -3.91 42.13
CA MET A 1 -35.33 -4.57 40.87
C MET A 1 -35.88 -3.46 39.98
N SER A 2 -35.08 -2.88 39.14
CA SER A 2 -35.50 -1.85 38.18
C SER A 2 -36.20 -2.53 37.01
N ASN A 3 -37.46 -2.15 36.81
CA ASN A 3 -38.26 -2.51 35.65
C ASN A 3 -37.64 -1.83 34.43
N GLU A 4 -36.74 -2.49 33.72
CA GLU A 4 -36.34 -2.08 32.37
C GLU A 4 -37.53 -2.27 31.45
N SER A 5 -38.10 -1.16 30.99
CA SER A 5 -39.17 -1.17 29.99
C SER A 5 -38.61 -1.79 28.71
N LYS A 6 -39.08 -2.97 28.36
CA LYS A 6 -38.81 -3.62 27.10
C LYS A 6 -39.53 -2.86 25.97
N CYS A 7 -38.98 -1.71 25.56
CA CYS A 7 -39.43 -1.06 24.34
C CYS A 7 -38.80 -1.82 23.17
N PRO A 8 -39.56 -2.43 22.26
CA PRO A 8 -39.00 -3.17 21.12
C PRO A 8 -38.30 -2.29 20.07
N PHE A 9 -38.26 -1.00 20.29
CA PHE A 9 -37.64 -0.02 19.35
C PHE A 9 -36.45 0.74 19.92
N THR A 10 -35.95 0.41 21.11
CA THR A 10 -34.73 0.98 21.67
C THR A 10 -33.49 0.18 21.17
N HIS A 11 -33.29 0.14 19.88
CA HIS A 11 -32.00 -0.25 19.35
C HIS A 11 -31.14 1.00 19.27
N ALA A 12 -30.51 1.40 20.36
CA ALA A 12 -29.39 2.30 20.30
C ALA A 12 -28.31 1.61 19.45
N ALA A 13 -27.81 2.31 18.41
CA ALA A 13 -26.66 1.83 17.67
C ALA A 13 -25.55 1.49 18.67
N GLY A 14 -25.11 0.23 18.72
CA GLY A 14 -24.06 -0.24 19.62
C GLY A 14 -24.50 -1.19 20.75
N THR A 15 -25.81 -1.42 20.97
CA THR A 15 -26.30 -2.36 22.02
C THR A 15 -26.86 -3.68 21.48
N GLY A 16 -26.97 -3.85 20.18
CA GLY A 16 -27.44 -5.08 19.53
C GLY A 16 -26.33 -5.75 18.70
N THR A 17 -26.60 -6.98 18.26
CA THR A 17 -25.73 -7.72 17.36
C THR A 17 -25.88 -7.23 15.92
N THR A 18 -24.77 -7.16 15.20
CA THR A 18 -24.70 -6.88 13.75
C THR A 18 -24.56 -8.18 12.97
N ASN A 19 -24.70 -8.13 11.64
CA ASN A 19 -24.42 -9.29 10.79
C ASN A 19 -23.01 -9.85 11.02
N ARG A 20 -22.03 -8.99 11.34
CA ARG A 20 -20.66 -9.37 11.59
C ARG A 20 -20.50 -10.15 12.91
N ASP A 21 -21.31 -9.84 13.91
CA ASP A 21 -21.30 -10.57 15.19
C ASP A 21 -21.86 -11.98 15.01
N TRP A 22 -22.83 -12.17 14.09
CA TRP A 22 -23.37 -13.48 13.75
C TRP A 22 -22.40 -14.31 12.90
N TRP A 23 -21.74 -13.69 11.90
CA TRP A 23 -20.80 -14.36 10.98
C TRP A 23 -19.51 -13.55 10.82
N PRO A 24 -18.63 -13.53 11.83
CA PRO A 24 -17.42 -12.70 11.84
C PRO A 24 -16.41 -13.08 10.74
N ARG A 25 -16.47 -14.33 10.26
CA ARG A 25 -15.58 -14.86 9.20
C ARG A 25 -16.22 -14.84 7.80
N GLN A 26 -17.31 -14.13 7.62
CA GLN A 26 -17.91 -13.99 6.29
C GLN A 26 -16.96 -13.27 5.32
N LEU A 27 -16.93 -13.72 4.05
CA LEU A 27 -16.14 -13.11 3.00
C LEU A 27 -16.42 -11.60 2.89
N ARG A 28 -15.37 -10.79 2.93
CA ARG A 28 -15.44 -9.33 3.00
C ARG A 28 -15.69 -8.67 1.63
N VAL A 29 -16.82 -9.02 1.00
CA VAL A 29 -17.24 -8.41 -0.29
C VAL A 29 -17.51 -6.90 -0.15
N ASP A 30 -17.82 -6.44 1.06
CA ASP A 30 -18.00 -5.03 1.41
C ASP A 30 -16.77 -4.17 1.11
N LEU A 31 -15.56 -4.72 1.13
CA LEU A 31 -14.32 -4.03 0.77
C LEU A 31 -14.34 -3.46 -0.66
N LEU A 32 -15.11 -4.07 -1.57
CA LEU A 32 -15.23 -3.62 -2.95
C LEU A 32 -16.15 -2.41 -3.15
N SER A 33 -16.75 -1.90 -2.08
CA SER A 33 -17.60 -0.70 -2.10
C SER A 33 -17.08 0.44 -1.23
N GLN A 34 -15.91 0.27 -0.58
CA GLN A 34 -15.30 1.37 0.18
C GLN A 34 -14.88 2.53 -0.73
N HIS A 35 -14.78 3.73 -0.17
CA HIS A 35 -14.45 4.97 -0.90
C HIS A 35 -15.35 5.23 -2.12
N SER A 36 -16.62 4.87 -2.00
CA SER A 36 -17.55 5.09 -3.08
C SER A 36 -17.75 6.60 -3.35
N SER A 37 -18.14 6.96 -4.57
CA SER A 37 -18.46 8.36 -4.92
C SER A 37 -19.57 8.95 -4.06
N LYS A 38 -20.42 8.11 -3.46
CA LYS A 38 -21.49 8.55 -2.55
C LYS A 38 -20.98 9.05 -1.20
N SER A 39 -19.81 8.60 -0.75
CA SER A 39 -19.18 9.05 0.49
C SER A 39 -18.21 10.23 0.26
N ASN A 40 -17.95 10.63 -0.98
CA ASN A 40 -17.09 11.77 -1.29
C ASN A 40 -17.88 13.09 -1.21
N PRO A 41 -17.62 13.97 -0.21
CA PRO A 41 -18.32 15.23 -0.05
C PRO A 41 -18.02 16.27 -1.13
N LEU A 42 -16.96 16.09 -1.92
CA LEU A 42 -16.57 16.98 -3.00
C LEU A 42 -17.28 16.65 -4.33
N GLY A 43 -17.98 15.50 -4.38
CA GLY A 43 -18.70 15.06 -5.58
C GLY A 43 -17.79 14.44 -6.64
N THR A 44 -18.41 13.96 -7.72
CA THR A 44 -17.74 13.26 -8.83
C THR A 44 -17.02 14.20 -9.80
N ASP A 45 -17.43 15.47 -9.85
CA ASP A 45 -16.90 16.45 -10.81
C ASP A 45 -15.67 17.18 -10.27
N PHE A 46 -15.33 16.98 -9.01
CA PHE A 46 -14.15 17.57 -8.40
C PHE A 46 -12.88 16.89 -8.88
N ASP A 47 -11.97 17.64 -9.47
CA ASP A 47 -10.64 17.21 -9.90
C ASP A 47 -9.57 17.86 -9.01
N TYR A 48 -8.98 17.05 -8.12
CA TYR A 48 -7.95 17.54 -7.21
C TYR A 48 -6.68 18.00 -7.94
N ALA A 49 -6.30 17.34 -9.02
CA ALA A 49 -5.12 17.72 -9.79
C ALA A 49 -5.28 19.14 -10.38
N GLU A 50 -6.46 19.45 -10.93
CA GLU A 50 -6.75 20.79 -11.43
C GLU A 50 -6.86 21.82 -10.28
N ALA A 51 -7.44 21.44 -9.14
CA ALA A 51 -7.50 22.31 -7.98
C ALA A 51 -6.09 22.64 -7.45
N PHE A 52 -5.22 21.64 -7.32
CA PHE A 52 -3.83 21.80 -6.85
C PHE A 52 -3.00 22.68 -7.81
N LYS A 53 -3.15 22.54 -9.13
CA LYS A 53 -2.44 23.37 -10.11
C LYS A 53 -2.74 24.88 -9.95
N SER A 54 -3.87 25.21 -9.36
CA SER A 54 -4.24 26.61 -9.05
C SER A 54 -3.67 27.13 -7.73
N LEU A 55 -2.92 26.30 -6.99
CA LEU A 55 -2.36 26.63 -5.68
C LEU A 55 -1.04 27.40 -5.83
N ASP A 56 -0.90 28.48 -5.08
CA ASP A 56 0.39 29.13 -4.87
C ASP A 56 1.19 28.37 -3.79
N LEU A 57 2.03 27.42 -4.23
CA LEU A 57 2.81 26.59 -3.31
C LEU A 57 3.79 27.40 -2.48
N ALA A 58 4.35 28.49 -3.02
CA ALA A 58 5.27 29.36 -2.28
C ALA A 58 4.56 30.05 -1.13
N ALA A 59 3.33 30.54 -1.34
CA ALA A 59 2.51 31.13 -0.27
C ALA A 59 2.16 30.09 0.82
N VAL A 60 1.83 28.86 0.43
CA VAL A 60 1.60 27.77 1.40
C VAL A 60 2.83 27.51 2.26
N LYS A 61 4.01 27.44 1.65
CA LYS A 61 5.28 27.22 2.35
C LYS A 61 5.61 28.38 3.31
N GLN A 62 5.30 29.62 2.95
CA GLN A 62 5.45 30.77 3.84
C GLN A 62 4.54 30.69 5.07
N ASP A 63 3.26 30.33 4.86
CA ASP A 63 2.33 30.14 5.97
C ASP A 63 2.75 28.97 6.88
N LEU A 64 3.22 27.87 6.31
CA LEU A 64 3.77 26.75 7.09
C LEU A 64 5.01 27.15 7.88
N ALA A 65 5.94 27.90 7.26
CA ALA A 65 7.13 28.39 7.94
C ALA A 65 6.77 29.31 9.14
N ALA A 66 5.72 30.12 9.00
CA ALA A 66 5.21 30.94 10.10
C ALA A 66 4.66 30.11 11.27
N VAL A 67 3.97 28.98 10.97
CA VAL A 67 3.47 28.07 12.01
C VAL A 67 4.61 27.41 12.78
N MET A 68 5.78 27.16 12.16
CA MET A 68 6.89 26.46 12.81
C MET A 68 7.36 27.09 14.10
N THR A 69 7.34 28.43 14.20
CA THR A 69 7.84 29.18 15.34
C THR A 69 6.75 29.92 16.15
N ASP A 70 5.48 29.78 15.76
CA ASP A 70 4.32 30.31 16.45
C ASP A 70 3.85 29.38 17.58
N SER A 71 4.66 29.26 18.63
CA SER A 71 4.41 28.39 19.78
C SER A 71 3.11 28.74 20.50
N LYS A 72 2.23 27.75 20.67
CA LYS A 72 0.92 27.93 21.32
C LYS A 72 0.95 27.51 22.79
N ASP A 73 0.34 28.27 23.67
CA ASP A 73 0.28 27.96 25.10
C ASP A 73 -0.45 26.65 25.40
N TRP A 74 -1.39 26.26 24.54
CA TRP A 74 -2.12 25.01 24.71
C TRP A 74 -1.29 23.77 24.32
N TRP A 75 -0.24 23.93 23.48
CA TRP A 75 0.73 22.92 23.09
C TRP A 75 2.07 23.56 22.75
N PRO A 76 2.93 23.88 23.74
CA PRO A 76 4.20 24.58 23.53
C PRO A 76 5.17 23.78 22.64
N ALA A 77 5.86 24.49 21.74
CA ALA A 77 6.85 23.89 20.86
C ALA A 77 8.15 23.58 21.62
N ASP A 78 8.70 22.37 21.41
CA ASP A 78 10.03 22.01 21.89
C ASP A 78 11.08 22.92 21.24
N PHE A 79 12.00 23.42 22.03
CA PHE A 79 13.05 24.35 21.56
C PHE A 79 12.50 25.58 20.80
N GLY A 80 11.21 25.92 21.01
CA GLY A 80 10.52 27.02 20.31
C GLY A 80 10.21 26.75 18.83
N HIS A 81 10.27 25.49 18.35
CA HIS A 81 10.08 25.14 16.95
C HIS A 81 9.29 23.84 16.75
N TYR A 82 8.14 23.90 16.06
CA TYR A 82 7.32 22.71 15.79
C TYR A 82 7.88 21.78 14.70
N GLY A 83 8.94 22.17 14.01
CA GLY A 83 9.49 21.37 12.89
C GLY A 83 9.68 19.91 13.21
N PRO A 84 10.33 19.53 14.33
CA PRO A 84 10.50 18.10 14.67
C PRO A 84 9.17 17.36 14.82
N LEU A 85 8.13 17.98 15.37
CA LEU A 85 6.79 17.42 15.47
C LEU A 85 6.16 17.16 14.09
N PHE A 86 6.35 18.09 13.14
CA PHE A 86 5.83 17.94 11.77
C PHE A 86 6.65 16.96 10.93
N ILE A 87 7.95 16.85 11.13
CA ILE A 87 8.78 15.78 10.54
C ILE A 87 8.24 14.43 11.01
N ARG A 88 8.02 14.26 12.32
CA ARG A 88 7.45 13.03 12.87
C ARG A 88 6.06 12.72 12.29
N MET A 89 5.19 13.71 12.14
CA MET A 89 3.86 13.55 11.54
C MET A 89 3.96 13.07 10.09
N ALA A 90 4.82 13.67 9.27
CA ALA A 90 5.03 13.27 7.88
C ALA A 90 5.62 11.85 7.78
N TRP A 91 6.63 11.54 8.61
CA TRP A 91 7.19 10.20 8.73
C TRP A 91 6.13 9.16 9.07
N HIS A 92 5.31 9.40 10.10
CA HIS A 92 4.28 8.49 10.57
C HIS A 92 3.09 8.38 9.60
N SER A 93 2.88 9.36 8.73
CA SER A 93 1.95 9.23 7.60
C SER A 93 2.50 8.31 6.54
N ALA A 94 3.75 8.49 6.14
CA ALA A 94 4.39 7.77 5.03
C ALA A 94 4.90 6.37 5.44
N GLY A 95 5.39 6.22 6.67
CA GLY A 95 6.06 5.00 7.16
C GLY A 95 5.16 3.78 7.36
N THR A 96 3.85 3.93 7.20
CA THR A 96 2.91 2.81 7.17
C THR A 96 2.88 2.08 5.82
N TYR A 97 3.55 2.62 4.79
CA TYR A 97 3.65 1.99 3.48
C TYR A 97 4.35 0.63 3.55
N ARG A 98 3.84 -0.33 2.80
CA ARG A 98 4.44 -1.65 2.63
C ARG A 98 4.48 -2.08 1.17
N ILE A 99 5.65 -2.49 0.73
CA ILE A 99 5.89 -2.84 -0.67
C ILE A 99 5.15 -4.10 -1.11
N GLY A 100 4.87 -5.02 -0.18
CA GLY A 100 4.25 -6.30 -0.48
C GLY A 100 2.87 -6.18 -1.15
N ASP A 101 2.04 -5.24 -0.70
CA ASP A 101 0.70 -4.98 -1.24
C ASP A 101 0.45 -3.51 -1.61
N GLY A 102 1.43 -2.63 -1.40
CA GLY A 102 1.35 -1.21 -1.70
C GLY A 102 0.40 -0.41 -0.81
N ARG A 103 -0.15 -1.02 0.24
CA ARG A 103 -1.07 -0.37 1.17
C ARG A 103 -0.31 0.44 2.23
N GLY A 104 -1.04 1.24 2.99
CA GLY A 104 -0.46 2.23 3.89
C GLY A 104 0.03 3.47 3.15
N GLY A 105 0.96 4.21 3.75
CA GLY A 105 1.56 5.41 3.19
C GLY A 105 0.78 6.69 3.43
N GLY A 106 1.34 7.81 2.98
CA GLY A 106 0.81 9.15 3.15
C GLY A 106 -0.17 9.62 2.07
N GLY A 107 -0.39 8.80 1.03
CA GLY A 107 -1.02 9.21 -0.22
C GLY A 107 -2.50 9.54 -0.15
N ARG A 108 -3.19 9.27 0.97
CA ARG A 108 -4.65 9.40 1.11
C ARG A 108 -5.09 10.12 2.39
N GLY A 109 -4.15 10.59 3.20
CA GLY A 109 -4.44 11.28 4.45
C GLY A 109 -5.03 10.40 5.55
N GLN A 110 -4.73 9.11 5.56
CA GLN A 110 -5.29 8.11 6.44
C GLN A 110 -4.93 8.29 7.92
N GLN A 111 -3.88 9.02 8.26
CA GLN A 111 -3.54 9.35 9.64
C GLN A 111 -4.65 10.12 10.38
N ARG A 112 -5.65 10.67 9.67
CA ARG A 112 -6.81 11.34 10.26
C ARG A 112 -7.84 10.37 10.86
N PHE A 113 -7.79 9.09 10.51
CA PHE A 113 -8.80 8.08 10.80
C PHE A 113 -8.27 6.96 11.70
N ALA A 114 -9.18 6.29 12.39
CA ALA A 114 -8.87 5.05 13.09
C ALA A 114 -8.36 3.98 12.11
N PRO A 115 -7.41 3.10 12.52
CA PRO A 115 -6.77 3.08 13.83
C PRO A 115 -5.60 4.07 13.97
N LEU A 116 -5.12 4.64 12.85
CA LEU A 116 -3.87 5.41 12.79
C LEU A 116 -3.88 6.66 13.68
N ASN A 117 -5.02 7.37 13.74
CA ASN A 117 -5.14 8.57 14.58
C ASN A 117 -5.04 8.26 16.08
N SER A 118 -5.21 7.00 16.48
CA SER A 118 -5.31 6.56 17.87
C SER A 118 -4.26 5.51 18.27
N TRP A 119 -3.36 5.15 17.38
CA TRP A 119 -2.24 4.29 17.73
C TRP A 119 -1.27 4.97 18.70
N PRO A 120 -0.72 4.23 19.69
CA PRO A 120 0.32 4.75 20.58
C PRO A 120 1.56 5.29 19.85
N ASP A 121 1.92 4.73 18.70
CA ASP A 121 2.97 5.28 17.82
C ASP A 121 2.70 6.71 17.39
N ASN A 122 1.44 7.11 17.33
CA ASN A 122 0.98 8.40 16.85
C ASN A 122 0.59 9.37 17.98
N VAL A 123 0.96 9.08 19.24
CA VAL A 123 0.70 9.95 20.39
C VAL A 123 1.11 11.39 20.08
N SER A 124 0.21 12.33 20.34
CA SER A 124 0.35 13.78 20.14
C SER A 124 0.41 14.26 18.67
N LEU A 125 0.25 13.39 17.66
CA LEU A 125 0.12 13.83 16.26
C LEU A 125 -1.26 14.42 15.93
N ASP A 126 -2.26 14.18 16.74
CA ASP A 126 -3.53 14.92 16.76
C ASP A 126 -3.31 16.42 16.96
N LYS A 127 -2.36 16.82 17.84
CA LYS A 127 -1.95 18.21 18.06
C LYS A 127 -1.25 18.76 16.82
N ALA A 128 -0.39 17.99 16.18
CA ALA A 128 0.27 18.41 14.94
C ALA A 128 -0.77 18.76 13.85
N ARG A 129 -1.75 17.89 13.62
CA ARG A 129 -2.83 18.18 12.67
C ARG A 129 -3.67 19.37 13.09
N ARG A 130 -3.94 19.55 14.37
CA ARG A 130 -4.69 20.72 14.89
C ARG A 130 -3.93 22.03 14.65
N LEU A 131 -2.61 22.04 14.83
CA LEU A 131 -1.75 23.21 14.55
C LEU A 131 -1.76 23.60 13.07
N LEU A 132 -1.94 22.65 12.17
CA LEU A 132 -2.03 22.89 10.72
C LEU A 132 -3.41 23.35 10.25
N TRP A 133 -4.46 23.26 11.08
CA TRP A 133 -5.82 23.60 10.67
C TRP A 133 -5.96 25.00 10.06
N PRO A 134 -5.35 26.07 10.58
CA PRO A 134 -5.45 27.39 9.97
C PRO A 134 -4.93 27.45 8.53
N VAL A 135 -3.86 26.71 8.23
CA VAL A 135 -3.33 26.59 6.86
C VAL A 135 -4.30 25.80 5.98
N LYS A 136 -4.76 24.65 6.46
CA LYS A 136 -5.77 23.83 5.73
C LYS A 136 -7.04 24.63 5.44
N GLN A 137 -7.53 25.38 6.43
CA GLN A 137 -8.73 26.22 6.29
C GLN A 137 -8.53 27.31 5.23
N LYS A 138 -7.36 27.96 5.19
CA LYS A 138 -7.04 29.02 4.22
C LYS A 138 -7.03 28.52 2.78
N TYR A 139 -6.44 27.36 2.53
CA TYR A 139 -6.26 26.82 1.18
C TYR A 139 -7.37 25.84 0.75
N GLY A 140 -8.17 25.34 1.67
CA GLY A 140 -9.39 24.58 1.45
C GLY A 140 -9.18 23.35 0.56
N GLN A 141 -9.98 23.25 -0.49
CA GLN A 141 -9.99 22.10 -1.40
C GLN A 141 -8.77 22.02 -2.32
N LYS A 142 -8.03 23.13 -2.49
CA LYS A 142 -6.81 23.16 -3.33
C LYS A 142 -5.62 22.43 -2.71
N LEU A 143 -5.69 22.16 -1.42
CA LEU A 143 -4.63 21.49 -0.66
C LEU A 143 -5.26 20.37 0.19
N SER A 144 -5.03 19.12 -0.19
CA SER A 144 -5.48 17.97 0.58
C SER A 144 -4.76 17.88 1.92
N TRP A 145 -5.33 17.18 2.89
CA TRP A 145 -4.62 16.83 4.11
C TRP A 145 -3.41 15.93 3.83
N ALA A 146 -3.54 15.02 2.87
CA ALA A 146 -2.44 14.15 2.47
C ALA A 146 -1.23 14.95 2.00
N ASP A 147 -1.42 15.90 1.07
CA ASP A 147 -0.34 16.78 0.62
C ASP A 147 0.15 17.72 1.71
N LEU A 148 -0.74 18.29 2.52
CA LEU A 148 -0.38 19.23 3.59
C LEU A 148 0.53 18.57 4.64
N MET A 149 0.22 17.35 5.09
CA MET A 149 1.01 16.66 6.11
C MET A 149 2.44 16.37 5.62
N ILE A 150 2.60 15.97 4.37
CA ILE A 150 3.91 15.73 3.77
C ILE A 150 4.66 17.03 3.53
N LEU A 151 4.00 18.04 2.97
CA LEU A 151 4.58 19.36 2.73
C LEU A 151 5.06 20.02 4.04
N ALA A 152 4.29 19.87 5.13
CA ALA A 152 4.69 20.39 6.44
C ALA A 152 5.99 19.76 6.92
N GLY A 153 6.22 18.46 6.69
CA GLY A 153 7.50 17.80 6.96
C GLY A 153 8.66 18.36 6.14
N ASN A 154 8.44 18.63 4.85
CA ASN A 154 9.46 19.26 3.99
C ASN A 154 9.79 20.68 4.46
N VAL A 155 8.79 21.51 4.68
CA VAL A 155 9.00 22.88 5.15
C VAL A 155 9.68 22.92 6.53
N ALA A 156 9.37 21.95 7.39
CA ALA A 156 10.06 21.80 8.67
C ALA A 156 11.57 21.57 8.48
N LEU A 157 11.94 20.63 7.62
CA LEU A 157 13.35 20.37 7.27
C LEU A 157 14.03 21.63 6.72
N GLU A 158 13.39 22.31 5.79
CA GLU A 158 13.93 23.49 5.13
C GLU A 158 14.12 24.68 6.09
N THR A 159 13.16 24.91 7.00
CA THR A 159 13.25 25.98 8.01
C THR A 159 14.36 25.74 9.03
N MET A 160 14.77 24.49 9.21
CA MET A 160 15.89 24.10 10.07
C MET A 160 17.22 23.95 9.31
N GLY A 161 17.27 24.42 8.05
CA GLY A 161 18.49 24.53 7.25
C GLY A 161 18.84 23.31 6.39
N PHE A 162 17.93 22.33 6.26
CA PHE A 162 18.11 21.20 5.37
C PHE A 162 17.54 21.47 3.97
N LYS A 163 18.28 21.11 2.93
CA LYS A 163 17.79 21.19 1.55
C LYS A 163 17.13 19.87 1.15
N THR A 164 15.83 19.86 1.00
CA THR A 164 15.07 18.69 0.53
C THR A 164 15.37 18.38 -0.95
N PHE A 165 15.13 17.13 -1.36
CA PHE A 165 15.29 16.70 -2.77
C PHE A 165 14.20 17.31 -3.67
N GLY A 166 13.04 17.61 -3.11
CA GLY A 166 11.90 18.22 -3.77
C GLY A 166 10.58 17.84 -3.10
N PHE A 167 9.49 18.24 -3.76
CA PHE A 167 8.12 17.94 -3.36
C PHE A 167 7.23 17.77 -4.59
N ALA A 168 6.38 16.76 -4.57
CA ALA A 168 5.27 16.62 -5.49
C ALA A 168 3.95 16.59 -4.74
N GLY A 169 2.99 17.38 -5.19
CA GLY A 169 1.59 17.25 -4.80
C GLY A 169 0.84 16.26 -5.68
N GLY A 170 -0.43 16.06 -5.42
CA GLY A 170 -1.31 15.15 -6.17
C GLY A 170 -1.88 14.00 -5.36
N ARG A 171 -1.73 14.03 -4.03
CA ARG A 171 -2.34 13.08 -3.10
C ARG A 171 -3.77 13.48 -2.80
N GLU A 172 -4.73 12.70 -3.28
CA GLU A 172 -6.15 12.96 -3.02
C GLU A 172 -6.55 12.44 -1.63
N ASP A 173 -7.30 13.24 -0.87
CA ASP A 173 -7.88 12.81 0.40
C ASP A 173 -8.96 11.74 0.20
N THR A 174 -9.04 10.81 1.15
CA THR A 174 -10.21 9.96 1.38
C THR A 174 -11.03 10.45 2.56
N TRP A 175 -12.28 9.96 2.67
CA TRP A 175 -13.27 10.46 3.64
C TRP A 175 -13.71 9.40 4.65
N GLU A 176 -13.05 8.25 4.60
CA GLU A 176 -13.26 7.12 5.49
C GLU A 176 -11.96 6.32 5.64
N PRO A 177 -11.79 5.55 6.73
CA PRO A 177 -10.61 4.71 6.89
C PRO A 177 -10.56 3.59 5.86
N ASP A 178 -9.33 3.22 5.46
CA ASP A 178 -9.09 2.05 4.61
C ASP A 178 -9.42 0.75 5.38
N GLN A 179 -10.46 0.04 4.96
CA GLN A 179 -10.93 -1.19 5.59
C GLN A 179 -10.21 -2.45 5.09
N ASP A 180 -9.49 -2.35 3.97
CA ASP A 180 -8.75 -3.42 3.33
C ASP A 180 -7.33 -3.57 3.87
N VAL A 181 -6.87 -2.66 4.71
CA VAL A 181 -5.52 -2.72 5.27
C VAL A 181 -5.52 -3.64 6.48
N TYR A 182 -4.70 -4.69 6.42
CA TYR A 182 -4.41 -5.56 7.54
C TYR A 182 -3.26 -4.99 8.36
N TRP A 183 -3.48 -4.72 9.64
CA TRP A 183 -2.53 -4.05 10.53
C TRP A 183 -1.80 -5.00 11.50
N GLY A 184 -1.97 -6.31 11.38
CA GLY A 184 -1.45 -7.31 12.30
C GLY A 184 -2.40 -7.62 13.45
N ASN A 185 -2.00 -8.61 14.25
CA ASN A 185 -2.84 -9.11 15.36
C ASN A 185 -2.70 -8.33 16.66
N GLU A 186 -1.67 -7.52 16.79
CA GLU A 186 -1.38 -6.83 18.03
C GLU A 186 -2.25 -5.63 18.26
N LYS A 187 -2.78 -5.55 19.46
CA LYS A 187 -3.55 -4.40 19.94
C LYS A 187 -2.85 -3.70 21.12
N THR A 188 -1.76 -4.27 21.60
CA THR A 188 -1.04 -3.76 22.77
C THR A 188 0.28 -3.13 22.33
N TRP A 189 0.46 -1.87 22.66
CA TRP A 189 1.72 -1.14 22.45
C TRP A 189 2.86 -1.78 23.24
N LEU A 190 3.98 -1.99 22.57
CA LEU A 190 5.18 -2.64 23.13
C LEU A 190 4.89 -4.01 23.76
N GLY A 191 3.88 -4.72 23.33
CA GLY A 191 3.52 -6.06 23.80
C GLY A 191 4.49 -7.13 23.34
N GLY A 192 5.78 -6.98 23.66
CA GLY A 192 6.89 -7.74 23.11
C GLY A 192 6.82 -9.24 23.38
N ASP A 193 6.53 -9.64 24.58
CA ASP A 193 6.54 -11.04 25.00
C ASP A 193 5.55 -11.92 24.22
N VAL A 194 4.44 -11.36 23.80
CA VAL A 194 3.42 -12.06 23.00
C VAL A 194 3.88 -12.18 21.55
N ARG A 195 4.58 -11.18 21.03
CA ARG A 195 5.08 -11.15 19.66
C ARG A 195 6.17 -12.14 19.37
N TYR A 196 7.01 -12.39 20.35
CA TYR A 196 8.31 -13.03 20.18
C TYR A 196 8.49 -14.31 21.01
N GLY A 197 7.55 -14.62 21.91
CA GLY A 197 7.60 -15.79 22.76
C GLY A 197 7.02 -17.05 22.13
N LYS A 198 7.36 -18.21 22.69
CA LYS A 198 6.80 -19.53 22.29
C LYS A 198 5.28 -19.61 22.33
N GLY A 199 4.61 -18.70 23.05
CA GLY A 199 3.17 -18.62 23.13
C GLY A 199 2.49 -17.80 22.02
N ALA A 200 3.26 -17.03 21.23
CA ALA A 200 2.71 -16.26 20.12
C ALA A 200 2.21 -17.14 18.96
N ALA A 201 2.72 -18.36 18.85
CA ALA A 201 2.28 -19.37 17.90
C ALA A 201 1.03 -20.15 18.37
N GLY A 202 0.55 -19.89 19.56
CA GLY A 202 -0.54 -20.63 20.16
C GLY A 202 -1.84 -19.88 20.11
N ASN A 203 -2.51 -19.95 19.01
CA ASN A 203 -3.97 -20.07 18.81
C ASN A 203 -4.24 -19.96 17.33
N ASP A 204 -3.91 -21.03 16.62
CA ASP A 204 -4.09 -21.19 15.16
C ASP A 204 -5.55 -21.09 14.68
N GLU A 205 -6.51 -20.95 15.56
CA GLU A 205 -7.93 -20.99 15.19
C GLU A 205 -8.52 -19.62 14.81
N ASP A 206 -7.86 -18.51 15.11
CA ASP A 206 -8.39 -17.15 14.86
C ASP A 206 -7.64 -16.34 13.79
N GLN A 207 -6.63 -16.92 13.15
CA GLN A 207 -5.76 -16.18 12.27
C GLN A 207 -6.08 -16.41 10.79
N GLY A 208 -6.83 -15.48 10.20
CA GLY A 208 -6.82 -15.27 8.74
C GLY A 208 -5.55 -14.54 8.30
N VAL A 209 -4.38 -15.07 8.66
CA VAL A 209 -3.09 -14.45 8.42
C VAL A 209 -2.54 -14.88 7.07
N ILE A 210 -2.19 -13.91 6.22
CA ILE A 210 -1.36 -14.14 5.04
C ILE A 210 0.07 -14.35 5.53
N THR A 211 0.45 -15.58 5.85
CA THR A 211 1.85 -15.92 6.01
C THR A 211 2.39 -16.30 4.63
N ALA A 212 3.07 -15.36 3.97
CA ALA A 212 3.87 -15.71 2.81
C ALA A 212 4.96 -16.70 3.22
N ASP A 213 5.14 -17.74 2.41
CA ASP A 213 6.06 -18.84 2.56
C ASP A 213 7.29 -18.61 3.45
N VAL A 214 7.23 -19.08 4.69
CA VAL A 214 8.40 -19.26 5.54
C VAL A 214 9.32 -20.36 4.97
N GLU A 215 8.81 -21.23 4.10
CA GLU A 215 9.59 -22.33 3.48
C GLU A 215 10.57 -21.89 2.39
N LYS A 216 10.45 -20.66 1.87
CA LYS A 216 11.29 -20.22 0.73
C LYS A 216 12.68 -19.69 1.12
N HIS A 217 12.92 -19.36 2.37
CA HIS A 217 14.19 -18.80 2.83
C HIS A 217 14.95 -19.67 3.84
N GLY A 218 14.53 -20.90 4.11
CA GLY A 218 15.35 -21.95 4.74
C GLY A 218 16.17 -21.61 6.00
N GLU A 219 16.13 -20.41 6.49
CA GLU A 219 16.81 -19.96 7.70
C GLU A 219 15.75 -19.48 8.69
N GLU A 220 15.44 -20.34 9.64
CA GLU A 220 14.83 -19.91 10.90
C GLU A 220 15.78 -18.92 11.56
N VAL A 221 15.48 -17.62 11.49
CA VAL A 221 16.18 -16.64 12.30
C VAL A 221 15.67 -16.75 13.73
N SER A 222 16.15 -17.77 14.43
CA SER A 222 15.93 -17.92 15.87
C SER A 222 16.84 -16.95 16.60
N ARG A 223 16.28 -15.99 17.33
CA ARG A 223 17.05 -15.08 18.20
C ARG A 223 17.01 -15.44 19.66
N THR A 224 16.07 -16.26 20.04
CA THR A 224 15.94 -16.82 21.37
C THR A 224 15.66 -18.30 21.23
N GLU A 225 15.79 -19.09 22.30
CA GLU A 225 15.46 -20.53 22.30
C GLU A 225 14.03 -20.88 21.80
N GLY A 226 13.24 -19.90 21.40
CA GLY A 226 11.86 -20.03 20.94
C GLY A 226 11.57 -19.70 19.49
N GLY A 227 12.53 -19.11 18.73
CA GLY A 227 12.30 -18.62 17.39
C GLY A 227 11.40 -17.36 17.37
N ARG A 228 11.64 -16.49 16.39
CA ARG A 228 10.88 -15.27 16.21
C ARG A 228 10.44 -15.17 14.74
N HIS A 229 9.13 -15.12 14.51
CA HIS A 229 8.56 -14.96 13.18
C HIS A 229 7.89 -13.60 13.09
N LEU A 230 8.34 -12.77 12.15
CA LEU A 230 7.68 -11.53 11.81
C LEU A 230 6.72 -11.77 10.65
N GLU A 231 5.56 -11.17 10.72
CA GLU A 231 4.51 -11.35 9.74
C GLU A 231 4.82 -10.61 8.44
N ASN A 232 4.74 -11.32 7.32
CA ASN A 232 4.86 -10.72 5.99
C ASN A 232 3.44 -10.46 5.43
N PRO A 233 3.12 -9.25 4.86
CA PRO A 233 4.04 -8.18 4.47
C PRO A 233 4.35 -7.16 5.58
N LEU A 234 3.86 -7.35 6.78
CA LEU A 234 4.00 -6.37 7.87
C LEU A 234 5.43 -6.28 8.42
N GLY A 235 6.18 -7.35 8.39
CA GLY A 235 7.55 -7.45 8.89
C GLY A 235 7.63 -7.47 10.42
N ALA A 236 7.12 -6.45 11.08
CA ALA A 236 6.90 -6.41 12.50
C ALA A 236 5.45 -5.99 12.73
N VAL A 237 4.99 -6.12 13.91
CA VAL A 237 3.62 -5.81 14.28
C VAL A 237 3.35 -4.32 14.35
N GLN A 238 2.24 -3.91 14.89
CA GLN A 238 1.71 -2.54 14.94
C GLN A 238 2.80 -1.46 15.08
N MET A 239 3.66 -1.57 16.09
CA MET A 239 4.75 -0.61 16.32
C MET A 239 5.78 -0.64 15.17
N GLY A 240 6.14 -1.81 14.68
CA GLY A 240 7.11 -1.97 13.61
C GLY A 240 6.61 -1.58 12.23
N LEU A 241 5.39 -1.08 12.08
CA LEU A 241 4.93 -0.50 10.82
C LEU A 241 5.61 0.83 10.51
N ILE A 242 5.99 1.58 11.53
CA ILE A 242 6.58 2.91 11.40
C ILE A 242 8.04 2.90 11.86
N TYR A 243 8.31 2.25 12.98
CA TYR A 243 9.63 2.02 13.56
C TYR A 243 9.59 0.78 14.48
N VAL A 244 10.69 0.46 15.11
CA VAL A 244 10.81 -0.66 16.05
C VAL A 244 10.84 -0.18 17.49
N ASN A 245 10.78 -1.13 18.46
CA ASN A 245 10.92 -0.79 19.87
C ASN A 245 12.26 -0.08 20.14
N PRO A 246 12.25 1.21 20.53
CA PRO A 246 13.45 2.00 20.72
C PRO A 246 14.30 1.54 21.92
N GLU A 247 13.72 0.77 22.83
CA GLU A 247 14.44 0.14 23.95
C GLU A 247 15.23 -1.11 23.52
N GLY A 248 15.00 -1.61 22.29
CA GLY A 248 15.47 -2.88 21.76
C GLY A 248 14.36 -3.93 21.71
N PRO A 249 14.59 -5.09 21.07
CA PRO A 249 13.62 -6.17 20.97
C PRO A 249 13.11 -6.61 22.34
N ASP A 250 11.81 -6.64 22.53
CA ASP A 250 11.14 -6.98 23.80
C ASP A 250 11.56 -6.09 25.00
N GLY A 251 12.01 -4.85 24.73
CA GLY A 251 12.55 -3.96 25.74
C GLY A 251 13.95 -4.35 26.23
N ASN A 252 14.59 -5.33 25.58
CA ASN A 252 15.97 -5.71 25.88
C ASN A 252 16.94 -4.75 25.17
N PRO A 253 17.81 -4.04 25.90
CA PRO A 253 18.68 -3.02 25.34
C PRO A 253 19.91 -3.60 24.60
N ASP A 254 19.64 -4.38 23.55
CA ASP A 254 20.64 -4.98 22.66
C ASP A 254 20.64 -4.29 21.29
N PRO A 255 21.66 -3.45 20.97
CA PRO A 255 21.75 -2.75 19.69
C PRO A 255 21.91 -3.68 18.48
N LEU A 256 22.55 -4.85 18.62
CA LEU A 256 22.73 -5.79 17.51
C LEU A 256 21.42 -6.50 17.19
N ALA A 257 20.68 -6.91 18.20
CA ALA A 257 19.36 -7.49 18.01
C ALA A 257 18.38 -6.46 17.41
N ALA A 258 18.44 -5.20 17.86
CA ALA A 258 17.63 -4.12 17.33
C ALA A 258 17.88 -3.84 15.83
N ALA A 259 19.14 -4.01 15.36
CA ALA A 259 19.48 -3.81 13.95
C ALA A 259 18.71 -4.75 13.01
N HIS A 260 18.38 -5.94 13.45
CA HIS A 260 17.57 -6.87 12.66
C HIS A 260 16.12 -6.39 12.52
N ASP A 261 15.52 -5.90 13.60
CA ASP A 261 14.16 -5.37 13.57
C ASP A 261 14.06 -4.14 12.68
N ILE A 262 15.09 -3.30 12.75
CA ILE A 262 15.22 -2.14 11.88
C ILE A 262 15.22 -2.58 10.41
N ARG A 263 16.04 -3.57 10.03
CA ARG A 263 16.08 -4.07 8.64
C ARG A 263 14.74 -4.62 8.18
N GLU A 264 14.08 -5.43 9.00
CA GLU A 264 12.75 -5.97 8.68
C GLU A 264 11.74 -4.86 8.44
N THR A 265 11.65 -3.90 9.34
CA THR A 265 10.70 -2.79 9.23
C THR A 265 10.98 -1.91 8.01
N PHE A 266 12.24 -1.53 7.80
CA PHE A 266 12.60 -0.64 6.69
C PHE A 266 12.59 -1.35 5.32
N SER A 267 12.92 -2.66 5.27
CA SER A 267 12.78 -3.45 4.04
C SER A 267 11.32 -3.55 3.61
N ARG A 268 10.38 -3.65 4.55
CA ARG A 268 8.95 -3.59 4.27
C ARG A 268 8.54 -2.27 3.59
N MET A 269 9.16 -1.16 3.98
CA MET A 269 9.02 0.15 3.30
C MET A 269 9.84 0.25 2.00
N ALA A 270 10.53 -0.83 1.61
CA ALA A 270 11.45 -0.89 0.48
C ALA A 270 12.70 0.00 0.60
N MET A 271 13.18 0.21 1.82
CA MET A 271 14.42 0.92 2.09
C MET A 271 15.57 -0.08 2.25
N ASN A 272 16.70 0.21 1.61
CA ASN A 272 17.94 -0.51 1.81
C ASN A 272 18.69 0.02 3.04
N ASP A 273 19.84 -0.59 3.39
CA ASP A 273 20.61 -0.21 4.58
C ASP A 273 21.11 1.26 4.52
N GLU A 274 21.50 1.75 3.36
CA GLU A 274 21.94 3.14 3.19
C GLU A 274 20.79 4.14 3.42
N GLU A 275 19.65 3.89 2.79
CA GLU A 275 18.43 4.69 2.97
C GLU A 275 17.94 4.64 4.43
N THR A 276 18.04 3.47 5.08
CA THR A 276 17.67 3.26 6.47
C THR A 276 18.52 4.09 7.42
N VAL A 277 19.85 3.99 7.28
CA VAL A 277 20.80 4.76 8.11
C VAL A 277 20.61 6.27 7.89
N ALA A 278 20.45 6.69 6.62
CA ALA A 278 20.23 8.10 6.28
C ALA A 278 18.93 8.64 6.91
N LEU A 279 17.84 7.87 6.84
CA LEU A 279 16.55 8.26 7.40
C LEU A 279 16.56 8.36 8.92
N ILE A 280 17.14 7.39 9.62
CA ILE A 280 17.23 7.40 11.08
C ILE A 280 18.07 8.59 11.56
N ALA A 281 19.29 8.70 11.06
CA ALA A 281 20.22 9.75 11.49
C ALA A 281 19.76 11.15 11.06
N GLY A 282 19.18 11.27 9.86
CA GLY A 282 18.62 12.52 9.37
C GLY A 282 17.43 13.00 10.20
N GLY A 283 16.53 12.09 10.55
CA GLY A 283 15.39 12.37 11.42
C GLY A 283 15.81 12.72 12.85
N HIS A 284 16.70 11.92 13.44
CA HIS A 284 17.20 12.11 14.80
C HIS A 284 18.20 13.26 14.96
N THR A 285 18.59 13.91 13.87
CA THR A 285 19.26 15.21 13.94
C THR A 285 18.38 16.28 14.63
N PHE A 286 17.06 16.09 14.60
CA PHE A 286 16.09 17.07 15.06
C PHE A 286 15.27 16.60 16.26
N GLY A 287 14.94 17.54 17.15
CA GLY A 287 13.97 17.36 18.21
C GLY A 287 14.40 16.45 19.35
N LYS A 288 13.43 15.83 19.96
CA LYS A 288 13.57 14.94 21.12
C LYS A 288 12.43 13.93 21.20
N THR A 289 12.61 12.88 22.02
CA THR A 289 11.53 12.03 22.52
C THR A 289 10.98 12.57 23.84
N HIS A 290 9.79 12.07 24.28
CA HIS A 290 9.13 12.55 25.49
C HIS A 290 8.77 11.39 26.42
N GLY A 291 9.32 11.44 27.61
CA GLY A 291 9.14 10.45 28.68
C GLY A 291 9.27 11.08 30.05
N ALA A 292 8.62 12.25 30.24
CA ALA A 292 8.73 13.05 31.47
C ALA A 292 8.23 12.32 32.73
N GLY A 293 7.35 11.33 32.59
CA GLY A 293 6.80 10.56 33.68
C GLY A 293 6.12 9.25 33.24
N PRO A 294 5.54 8.48 34.18
CA PRO A 294 4.90 7.20 33.89
C PRO A 294 3.73 7.30 32.89
N ALA A 295 3.62 6.32 32.02
CA ALA A 295 2.58 6.24 30.97
C ALA A 295 1.14 6.21 31.54
N ASP A 296 0.95 5.72 32.76
CA ASP A 296 -0.36 5.69 33.45
C ASP A 296 -1.01 7.06 33.63
N ASN A 297 -0.23 8.14 33.48
CA ASN A 297 -0.75 9.50 33.52
C ASN A 297 -1.40 9.95 32.21
N VAL A 298 -1.20 9.21 31.11
CA VAL A 298 -1.71 9.55 29.78
C VAL A 298 -3.13 9.01 29.64
N GLY A 299 -4.06 9.91 29.33
CA GLY A 299 -5.48 9.58 29.11
C GLY A 299 -5.75 8.90 27.77
N PRO A 300 -7.03 8.65 27.46
CA PRO A 300 -7.45 7.91 26.26
C PRO A 300 -6.96 8.56 24.96
N GLU A 301 -6.79 7.73 23.95
CA GLU A 301 -6.52 8.11 22.57
C GLU A 301 -7.71 8.89 21.94
N PRO A 302 -7.51 9.58 20.80
CA PRO A 302 -8.55 10.43 20.19
C PRO A 302 -9.91 9.76 19.96
N GLU A 303 -9.92 8.47 19.56
CA GLU A 303 -11.19 7.76 19.30
C GLU A 303 -11.98 7.41 20.58
N SER A 304 -11.30 7.31 21.72
CA SER A 304 -11.90 7.01 23.02
C SER A 304 -12.00 8.22 23.95
N ALA A 305 -11.49 9.38 23.51
CA ALA A 305 -11.54 10.61 24.30
C ALA A 305 -12.98 11.19 24.35
N ASP A 306 -13.29 11.91 25.44
CA ASP A 306 -14.59 12.56 25.59
C ASP A 306 -14.86 13.58 24.48
N LEU A 307 -16.16 13.75 24.15
CA LEU A 307 -16.60 14.57 23.00
C LEU A 307 -16.12 16.03 23.08
N GLU A 308 -16.06 16.60 24.27
CA GLU A 308 -15.59 17.98 24.49
C GLU A 308 -14.11 18.19 24.16
N ASN A 309 -13.32 17.12 24.03
CA ASN A 309 -11.93 17.19 23.58
C ASN A 309 -11.82 17.38 22.05
N MET A 310 -12.92 17.29 21.34
CA MET A 310 -13.04 17.62 19.92
C MET A 310 -11.99 16.89 19.06
N GLY A 311 -11.78 15.59 19.33
CA GLY A 311 -10.83 14.74 18.60
C GLY A 311 -9.37 14.90 19.01
N LEU A 312 -9.09 15.57 20.15
CA LEU A 312 -7.79 15.54 20.80
C LEU A 312 -7.79 14.47 21.90
N GLY A 313 -6.82 13.58 21.85
CA GLY A 313 -6.63 12.52 22.86
C GLY A 313 -5.38 12.73 23.71
N TRP A 314 -5.02 11.69 24.46
CA TRP A 314 -3.81 11.59 25.26
C TRP A 314 -3.59 12.76 26.24
N LYS A 315 -4.66 13.25 26.84
CA LYS A 315 -4.58 14.28 27.87
C LYS A 315 -3.85 13.73 29.09
N SER A 316 -2.68 14.31 29.39
CA SER A 316 -1.86 13.84 30.50
C SER A 316 -2.22 14.56 31.81
N SER A 317 -2.25 13.81 32.92
CA SER A 317 -2.38 14.33 34.28
C SER A 317 -1.03 14.63 34.96
N TYR A 318 0.10 14.33 34.28
CA TYR A 318 1.43 14.55 34.81
C TYR A 318 1.81 16.02 34.66
N GLY A 319 2.12 16.69 35.78
CA GLY A 319 2.49 18.11 35.79
C GLY A 319 1.48 18.99 35.04
N SER A 320 1.96 19.72 34.04
CA SER A 320 1.11 20.55 33.15
C SER A 320 0.46 19.71 32.01
N GLY A 321 0.87 18.48 31.84
CA GLY A 321 0.43 17.59 30.76
C GLY A 321 0.96 17.97 29.35
N LYS A 322 1.83 18.97 29.25
CA LYS A 322 2.39 19.51 28.00
C LYS A 322 3.78 20.09 28.21
N GLY A 323 4.44 20.50 27.14
CA GLY A 323 5.78 21.07 27.21
C GLY A 323 6.77 20.09 27.87
N ALA A 324 7.46 20.54 28.92
CA ALA A 324 8.41 19.71 29.66
C ALA A 324 7.80 18.47 30.32
N ASP A 325 6.49 18.49 30.56
CA ASP A 325 5.75 17.36 31.17
C ASP A 325 5.12 16.42 30.15
N THR A 326 5.49 16.52 28.88
CA THR A 326 4.94 15.68 27.80
C THR A 326 5.39 14.23 27.95
N ILE A 327 4.46 13.31 27.75
CA ILE A 327 4.71 11.86 27.72
C ILE A 327 4.20 11.33 26.36
N THR A 328 5.08 10.63 25.60
CA THR A 328 4.74 9.94 24.37
C THR A 328 5.27 8.50 24.38
N SER A 329 6.53 8.30 24.00
CA SER A 329 7.17 6.97 23.95
C SER A 329 7.69 6.47 25.31
N GLY A 330 7.70 7.30 26.32
CA GLY A 330 8.32 7.01 27.61
C GLY A 330 9.84 7.20 27.63
N LEU A 331 10.47 7.50 26.53
CA LEU A 331 11.90 7.81 26.42
C LEU A 331 12.11 9.33 26.50
N GLU A 332 13.22 9.75 27.10
CA GLU A 332 13.57 11.17 27.26
C GLU A 332 14.95 11.37 26.65
N VAL A 333 15.01 11.45 25.33
CA VAL A 333 16.25 11.53 24.55
C VAL A 333 16.29 12.79 23.71
N THR A 334 17.40 13.50 23.76
CA THR A 334 17.76 14.58 22.83
C THR A 334 19.14 14.27 22.25
N TRP A 335 19.19 14.07 20.94
CA TRP A 335 20.35 13.51 20.27
C TRP A 335 21.50 14.47 20.03
N THR A 336 21.17 15.77 19.82
CA THR A 336 22.16 16.76 19.34
C THR A 336 22.18 18.01 20.20
N THR A 337 23.28 18.76 20.12
CA THR A 337 23.39 20.06 20.76
C THR A 337 22.63 21.17 20.01
N THR A 338 22.14 20.88 18.81
CA THR A 338 21.40 21.83 17.93
C THR A 338 20.13 21.19 17.38
N PRO A 339 19.13 20.84 18.22
CA PRO A 339 17.99 20.02 17.84
C PRO A 339 17.00 20.66 16.84
N THR A 340 17.23 21.92 16.47
CA THR A 340 16.45 22.65 15.44
C THR A 340 17.32 23.12 14.27
N LYS A 341 18.49 22.52 14.09
CA LYS A 341 19.40 22.83 12.98
C LYS A 341 19.94 21.55 12.33
N TRP A 342 19.94 21.53 11.01
CA TRP A 342 20.65 20.51 10.23
C TRP A 342 22.17 20.59 10.46
N GLY A 343 22.81 19.44 10.55
CA GLY A 343 24.28 19.31 10.69
C GLY A 343 24.71 17.91 11.06
N SER A 344 26.00 17.74 11.39
CA SER A 344 26.61 16.46 11.76
C SER A 344 26.41 16.08 13.23
N GLY A 345 25.61 16.83 13.99
CA GLY A 345 25.47 16.69 15.43
C GLY A 345 25.07 15.30 15.91
N PHE A 346 24.27 14.57 15.13
CA PHE A 346 23.91 13.18 15.45
C PHE A 346 25.14 12.27 15.43
N TRP A 347 25.97 12.36 14.38
CA TRP A 347 27.21 11.57 14.27
C TRP A 347 28.25 11.95 15.29
N GLU A 348 28.40 13.25 15.57
CA GLU A 348 29.29 13.75 16.62
C GLU A 348 28.92 13.19 17.98
N SER A 349 27.62 13.11 18.30
CA SER A 349 27.13 12.48 19.53
C SER A 349 27.34 10.98 19.50
N LEU A 350 26.90 10.28 18.44
CA LEU A 350 26.93 8.82 18.36
C LEU A 350 28.35 8.24 18.49
N PHE A 351 29.33 8.85 17.81
CA PHE A 351 30.71 8.37 17.77
C PHE A 351 31.63 9.09 18.76
N GLY A 352 31.27 10.29 19.23
CA GLY A 352 32.10 11.11 20.09
C GLY A 352 32.08 10.72 21.57
N HIS A 353 31.17 9.84 21.98
CA HIS A 353 31.00 9.47 23.39
C HIS A 353 31.01 7.96 23.62
N GLU A 354 31.33 7.55 24.85
CA GLU A 354 31.06 6.24 25.39
C GLU A 354 29.68 6.24 26.06
N TRP A 355 28.89 5.19 25.80
CA TRP A 355 27.49 5.12 26.20
C TRP A 355 27.30 4.15 27.37
N GLU A 356 26.52 4.55 28.36
CA GLU A 356 26.09 3.68 29.46
C GLU A 356 24.56 3.62 29.54
N LEU A 357 24.06 2.43 29.85
CA LEU A 357 22.63 2.18 29.98
C LEU A 357 22.07 2.94 31.19
N THR A 358 20.92 3.60 31.00
CA THR A 358 20.21 4.32 32.05
C THR A 358 18.70 4.17 31.88
N LYS A 359 17.95 4.80 32.77
CA LYS A 359 16.49 4.88 32.70
C LYS A 359 16.03 6.32 32.44
N SER A 360 14.97 6.44 31.64
CA SER A 360 14.23 7.70 31.52
C SER A 360 13.45 8.01 32.81
N PRO A 361 12.90 9.21 33.00
CA PRO A 361 11.98 9.48 34.10
C PRO A 361 10.73 8.59 34.10
N ALA A 362 10.30 8.12 32.95
CA ALA A 362 9.22 7.14 32.80
C ALA A 362 9.63 5.69 33.07
N GLY A 363 10.92 5.41 33.27
CA GLY A 363 11.46 4.08 33.55
C GLY A 363 11.89 3.28 32.31
N ALA A 364 11.80 3.85 31.11
CA ALA A 364 12.24 3.19 29.86
C ALA A 364 13.77 3.11 29.75
N ASN A 365 14.30 2.10 29.06
CA ASN A 365 15.73 1.94 28.81
C ASN A 365 16.22 2.96 27.77
N GLN A 366 17.23 3.72 28.10
CA GLN A 366 17.92 4.64 27.18
C GLN A 366 19.42 4.71 27.56
N TRP A 367 20.19 5.40 26.75
CA TRP A 367 21.64 5.49 26.94
C TRP A 367 22.04 6.94 27.18
N VAL A 368 23.01 7.15 28.06
CA VAL A 368 23.57 8.46 28.39
C VAL A 368 25.08 8.45 28.14
N ALA A 369 25.61 9.58 27.69
CA ALA A 369 27.05 9.73 27.50
C ALA A 369 27.77 9.69 28.86
N LYS A 370 28.66 8.72 29.01
CA LYS A 370 29.41 8.48 30.27
C LYS A 370 30.45 9.56 30.54
N ASP A 371 31.09 10.03 29.47
CA ASP A 371 32.27 10.91 29.48
C ASP A 371 31.91 12.39 29.18
N ALA A 372 30.63 12.73 29.00
CA ALA A 372 30.19 14.07 28.66
C ALA A 372 29.65 14.84 29.87
N GLY A 373 29.84 16.17 29.81
CA GLY A 373 29.08 17.11 30.62
C GLY A 373 27.66 17.40 30.07
N GLU A 374 26.94 18.28 30.72
CA GLU A 374 25.64 18.79 30.27
C GLU A 374 25.83 19.79 29.12
N THR A 375 25.69 19.32 27.88
CA THR A 375 25.98 20.12 26.67
C THR A 375 24.76 20.34 25.79
N VAL A 376 23.73 19.44 25.90
CA VAL A 376 22.52 19.47 25.09
C VAL A 376 21.47 20.38 25.70
N PRO A 377 20.81 21.29 24.95
CA PRO A 377 19.83 22.19 25.49
C PRO A 377 18.59 21.50 26.04
N HIS A 378 18.02 22.01 27.13
CA HIS A 378 16.70 21.61 27.59
C HIS A 378 15.61 22.24 26.71
N ALA A 379 14.56 21.48 26.37
CA ALA A 379 13.57 21.89 25.36
C ALA A 379 12.72 23.12 25.77
N HIS A 380 12.44 23.28 27.07
CA HIS A 380 11.53 24.29 27.59
C HIS A 380 12.18 25.22 28.66
N ASP A 381 13.49 25.08 28.91
CA ASP A 381 14.24 25.90 29.81
C ASP A 381 15.63 26.21 29.26
N ALA A 382 15.79 27.40 28.67
CA ALA A 382 17.03 27.81 28.03
C ALA A 382 18.21 27.98 29.02
N SER A 383 17.97 28.01 30.34
CA SER A 383 18.98 28.08 31.35
C SER A 383 19.58 26.72 31.69
N GLN A 384 18.94 25.64 31.32
CA GLN A 384 19.35 24.28 31.64
C GLN A 384 19.93 23.55 30.42
N LYS A 385 20.85 22.67 30.71
CA LYS A 385 21.37 21.68 29.75
C LYS A 385 21.33 20.29 30.36
N ILE A 386 21.29 19.27 29.49
CA ILE A 386 21.31 17.86 29.86
C ILE A 386 22.51 17.15 29.21
N LYS A 387 22.85 15.97 29.68
CA LYS A 387 23.84 15.13 29.01
C LYS A 387 23.31 14.61 27.68
N PRO A 388 24.17 14.37 26.69
CA PRO A 388 23.79 13.64 25.47
C PRO A 388 23.17 12.29 25.78
N THR A 389 22.11 11.93 25.04
CA THR A 389 21.36 10.70 25.21
C THR A 389 21.11 10.02 23.86
N MET A 390 20.97 8.70 23.86
CA MET A 390 20.69 7.87 22.68
C MET A 390 19.67 6.78 22.99
N LEU A 391 19.00 6.30 21.97
CA LEU A 391 18.17 5.09 22.00
C LEU A 391 19.03 3.83 21.78
N THR A 392 18.53 2.67 22.18
CA THR A 392 19.16 1.40 21.83
C THR A 392 19.25 1.22 20.32
N THR A 393 18.19 1.62 19.60
CA THR A 393 18.11 1.59 18.13
C THR A 393 19.09 2.54 17.45
N ASP A 394 19.45 3.67 18.06
CA ASP A 394 20.51 4.55 17.53
C ASP A 394 21.87 3.88 17.59
N LEU A 395 22.15 3.19 18.69
CA LEU A 395 23.43 2.45 18.86
C LEU A 395 23.57 1.31 17.86
N SER A 396 22.50 0.82 17.27
CA SER A 396 22.54 -0.11 16.14
C SER A 396 23.35 0.45 14.98
N LEU A 397 23.27 1.74 14.72
CA LEU A 397 24.01 2.41 13.63
C LEU A 397 25.53 2.46 13.88
N ARG A 398 25.97 2.31 15.15
CA ARG A 398 27.37 2.23 15.54
C ARG A 398 27.90 0.80 15.61
N PHE A 399 27.05 -0.15 16.07
CA PHE A 399 27.51 -1.49 16.45
C PHE A 399 27.20 -2.57 15.40
N ASP A 400 26.14 -2.45 14.60
CA ASP A 400 25.92 -3.37 13.49
C ASP A 400 27.01 -3.15 12.41
N PRO A 401 27.71 -4.20 11.95
CA PRO A 401 28.86 -4.05 11.08
C PRO A 401 28.56 -3.35 9.75
N GLU A 402 27.39 -3.60 9.15
CA GLU A 402 27.02 -2.97 7.88
C GLU A 402 26.55 -1.53 8.08
N TYR A 403 25.72 -1.28 9.09
CA TYR A 403 25.32 0.10 9.43
C TYR A 403 26.51 0.97 9.85
N ALA A 404 27.48 0.42 10.60
CA ALA A 404 28.65 1.16 11.04
C ALA A 404 29.53 1.66 9.89
N LYS A 405 29.66 0.87 8.81
CA LYS A 405 30.38 1.30 7.58
C LYS A 405 29.70 2.50 6.93
N ILE A 406 28.39 2.44 6.80
CA ILE A 406 27.59 3.52 6.21
C ILE A 406 27.64 4.76 7.10
N SER A 407 27.43 4.60 8.39
CA SER A 407 27.42 5.68 9.39
C SER A 407 28.76 6.43 9.45
N LYS A 408 29.88 5.71 9.43
CA LYS A 408 31.22 6.31 9.41
C LYS A 408 31.46 7.09 8.10
N ARG A 409 31.07 6.51 6.96
CA ARG A 409 31.16 7.20 5.68
C ARG A 409 30.35 8.50 5.69
N PHE A 410 29.14 8.50 6.22
CA PHE A 410 28.28 9.67 6.33
C PHE A 410 28.86 10.71 7.28
N TRP A 411 29.44 10.29 8.41
CA TRP A 411 30.12 11.18 9.33
C TRP A 411 31.32 11.89 8.70
N GLU A 412 32.14 11.12 7.95
CA GLU A 412 33.31 11.63 7.24
C GLU A 412 32.96 12.47 6.00
N ASN A 413 31.76 12.29 5.43
CA ASN A 413 31.28 12.94 4.20
C ASN A 413 29.88 13.55 4.38
N PRO A 414 29.75 14.71 5.04
CA PRO A 414 28.44 15.32 5.33
C PRO A 414 27.59 15.60 4.09
N ASP A 415 28.19 15.90 2.93
CA ASP A 415 27.45 16.11 1.68
C ASP A 415 26.81 14.81 1.16
N GLN A 416 27.48 13.67 1.31
CA GLN A 416 26.90 12.36 0.97
C GLN A 416 25.75 12.02 1.89
N PHE A 417 25.87 12.33 3.19
CA PHE A 417 24.78 12.15 4.16
C PHE A 417 23.57 13.01 3.80
N ALA A 418 23.81 14.29 3.47
CA ALA A 418 22.73 15.20 3.09
C ALA A 418 21.98 14.71 1.84
N ASP A 419 22.72 14.30 0.78
CA ASP A 419 22.10 13.78 -0.44
C ASP A 419 21.35 12.46 -0.19
N ALA A 420 21.95 11.52 0.55
CA ALA A 420 21.30 10.25 0.89
C ALA A 420 20.01 10.45 1.70
N PHE A 421 20.02 11.34 2.70
CA PHE A 421 18.83 11.66 3.47
C PHE A 421 17.76 12.36 2.62
N ALA A 422 18.13 13.32 1.78
CA ALA A 422 17.19 14.02 0.91
C ALA A 422 16.47 13.05 -0.05
N ARG A 423 17.21 12.12 -0.67
CA ARG A 423 16.67 11.10 -1.57
C ARG A 423 15.81 10.06 -0.83
N ALA A 424 16.28 9.58 0.31
CA ALA A 424 15.54 8.61 1.11
C ALA A 424 14.24 9.21 1.69
N TRP A 425 14.27 10.46 2.14
CA TRP A 425 13.07 11.20 2.58
C TRP A 425 12.06 11.38 1.45
N PHE A 426 12.55 11.76 0.27
CA PHE A 426 11.70 11.88 -0.92
C PHE A 426 11.07 10.54 -1.30
N LYS A 427 11.85 9.46 -1.32
CA LYS A 427 11.35 8.11 -1.55
C LYS A 427 10.29 7.70 -0.53
N LEU A 428 10.56 7.87 0.76
CA LEU A 428 9.64 7.55 1.84
C LEU A 428 8.28 8.24 1.65
N THR A 429 8.29 9.52 1.31
CA THR A 429 7.09 10.36 1.25
C THR A 429 6.37 10.36 -0.10
N HIS A 430 6.95 9.78 -1.16
CA HIS A 430 6.38 9.79 -2.51
C HIS A 430 6.18 8.40 -3.13
N ARG A 431 6.63 7.34 -2.44
CA ARG A 431 6.63 6.00 -3.00
C ARG A 431 5.25 5.45 -3.33
N ASP A 432 4.23 5.85 -2.62
CA ASP A 432 2.84 5.45 -2.78
C ASP A 432 2.05 6.32 -3.78
N MET A 433 2.71 7.25 -4.47
CA MET A 433 2.05 8.14 -5.43
C MET A 433 1.97 7.59 -6.85
N GLY A 434 2.65 6.50 -7.15
CA GLY A 434 2.78 5.97 -8.51
C GLY A 434 3.85 6.69 -9.35
N PRO A 435 3.74 6.65 -10.68
CA PRO A 435 4.75 7.18 -11.58
C PRO A 435 4.81 8.73 -11.56
N LYS A 436 5.97 9.27 -11.96
CA LYS A 436 6.24 10.72 -12.00
C LYS A 436 5.18 11.52 -12.78
N ALA A 437 4.51 10.92 -13.77
CA ALA A 437 3.41 11.55 -14.52
C ALA A 437 2.23 12.01 -13.64
N ARG A 438 2.12 11.49 -12.42
CA ARG A 438 1.12 11.92 -11.42
C ARG A 438 1.57 13.08 -10.53
N TYR A 439 2.84 13.45 -10.59
CA TYR A 439 3.44 14.44 -9.70
C TYR A 439 3.09 15.86 -10.14
N LEU A 440 2.67 16.69 -9.20
CA LEU A 440 2.21 18.06 -9.45
C LEU A 440 3.05 19.09 -8.68
N GLY A 441 3.24 20.24 -9.28
CA GLY A 441 3.85 21.40 -8.66
C GLY A 441 5.26 21.73 -9.17
N PRO A 442 5.76 22.92 -8.81
CA PRO A 442 7.02 23.45 -9.36
C PRO A 442 8.28 22.83 -8.74
N GLU A 443 8.15 22.11 -7.64
CA GLU A 443 9.28 21.50 -6.90
C GLU A 443 9.46 20.02 -7.23
N VAL A 444 8.76 19.49 -8.23
CA VAL A 444 8.93 18.11 -8.71
C VAL A 444 10.34 17.94 -9.25
N PRO A 445 11.16 16.99 -8.74
CA PRO A 445 12.50 16.75 -9.22
C PRO A 445 12.50 16.37 -10.71
N GLN A 446 13.48 16.90 -11.47
CA GLN A 446 13.65 16.56 -12.88
C GLN A 446 14.20 15.14 -13.06
N GLU A 447 15.02 14.69 -12.12
CA GLU A 447 15.62 13.35 -12.14
C GLU A 447 14.51 12.28 -12.04
N GLU A 448 14.60 11.25 -12.89
CA GLU A 448 13.78 10.04 -12.81
C GLU A 448 14.49 9.02 -11.93
N LEU A 449 13.80 8.57 -10.88
CA LEU A 449 14.32 7.58 -9.96
C LEU A 449 13.82 6.18 -10.34
N LEU A 450 14.68 5.18 -10.23
CA LEU A 450 14.38 3.82 -10.68
C LEU A 450 13.13 3.24 -10.00
N TRP A 451 12.92 3.53 -8.71
CA TRP A 451 11.77 3.06 -7.94
C TRP A 451 10.42 3.71 -8.35
N GLN A 452 10.45 4.74 -9.22
CA GLN A 452 9.24 5.37 -9.78
C GLN A 452 8.68 4.59 -10.97
N ASP A 453 9.27 3.45 -11.34
CA ASP A 453 8.91 2.63 -12.49
C ASP A 453 8.85 3.45 -13.81
N PRO A 454 9.93 4.15 -14.19
CA PRO A 454 9.92 5.10 -15.29
C PRO A 454 9.57 4.45 -16.62
N ILE A 455 8.75 5.15 -17.40
CA ILE A 455 8.32 4.75 -18.74
C ILE A 455 8.61 5.92 -19.67
N PRO A 456 9.17 5.69 -20.87
CA PRO A 456 9.43 6.76 -21.84
C PRO A 456 8.16 7.54 -22.20
N GLU A 457 8.30 8.85 -22.45
CA GLU A 457 7.22 9.65 -23.02
C GLU A 457 6.96 9.27 -24.48
N VAL A 458 5.76 9.54 -24.96
CA VAL A 458 5.41 9.31 -26.36
C VAL A 458 6.20 10.27 -27.26
N ASP A 459 7.04 9.72 -28.14
CA ASP A 459 7.98 10.43 -29.01
C ASP A 459 7.66 10.31 -30.51
N HIS A 460 6.50 9.76 -30.85
CA HIS A 460 6.08 9.48 -32.23
C HIS A 460 4.58 9.69 -32.45
N PRO A 461 4.13 9.86 -33.70
CA PRO A 461 2.70 9.85 -34.02
C PRO A 461 2.07 8.50 -33.65
N LEU A 462 0.88 8.57 -33.04
CA LEU A 462 0.11 7.41 -32.61
C LEU A 462 -0.70 6.79 -33.77
N VAL A 463 -1.06 5.53 -33.59
CA VAL A 463 -1.95 4.82 -34.54
C VAL A 463 -3.36 5.42 -34.53
N GLU A 464 -4.00 5.40 -35.71
CA GLU A 464 -5.37 5.89 -35.97
C GLU A 464 -6.35 4.73 -36.12
N GLU A 465 -7.66 5.00 -36.23
CA GLU A 465 -8.70 3.98 -36.32
C GLU A 465 -8.46 2.95 -37.44
N GLN A 466 -7.98 3.40 -38.60
CA GLN A 466 -7.67 2.49 -39.71
C GLN A 466 -6.52 1.54 -39.39
N ASP A 467 -5.48 2.06 -38.71
CA ASP A 467 -4.35 1.26 -38.27
C ASP A 467 -4.78 0.23 -37.23
N VAL A 468 -5.61 0.66 -36.27
CA VAL A 468 -6.20 -0.20 -35.22
C VAL A 468 -6.99 -1.35 -35.86
N ALA A 469 -7.84 -1.06 -36.84
CA ALA A 469 -8.61 -2.09 -37.55
C ALA A 469 -7.71 -3.07 -38.30
N ALA A 470 -6.67 -2.59 -38.98
CA ALA A 470 -5.72 -3.44 -39.69
C ALA A 470 -4.89 -4.31 -38.74
N LEU A 471 -4.45 -3.74 -37.62
CA LEU A 471 -3.71 -4.49 -36.58
C LEU A 471 -4.55 -5.57 -35.94
N LYS A 472 -5.82 -5.30 -35.60
CA LYS A 472 -6.78 -6.31 -35.10
C LYS A 472 -6.91 -7.48 -36.06
N GLN A 473 -7.04 -7.23 -37.34
CA GLN A 473 -7.12 -8.28 -38.38
C GLN A 473 -5.84 -9.12 -38.42
N LYS A 474 -4.65 -8.49 -38.37
CA LYS A 474 -3.37 -9.21 -38.36
C LYS A 474 -3.22 -10.08 -37.12
N VAL A 475 -3.58 -9.55 -35.94
CA VAL A 475 -3.54 -10.31 -34.69
C VAL A 475 -4.46 -11.52 -34.76
N LEU A 476 -5.70 -11.37 -35.20
CA LEU A 476 -6.66 -12.48 -35.33
C LEU A 476 -6.25 -13.51 -36.40
N ALA A 477 -5.47 -13.12 -37.40
CA ALA A 477 -4.92 -14.00 -38.44
C ALA A 477 -3.60 -14.67 -38.04
N SER A 478 -3.01 -14.34 -36.90
CA SER A 478 -1.68 -14.80 -36.47
C SER A 478 -1.62 -16.30 -36.07
N GLY A 479 -2.76 -16.93 -35.88
CA GLY A 479 -2.87 -18.32 -35.39
C GLY A 479 -2.83 -18.44 -33.86
N LEU A 480 -2.74 -17.33 -33.12
CA LEU A 480 -2.91 -17.34 -31.68
C LEU A 480 -4.40 -17.49 -31.32
N SER A 481 -4.68 -18.27 -30.26
CA SER A 481 -6.05 -18.48 -29.78
C SER A 481 -6.57 -17.25 -29.02
N ILE A 482 -7.88 -17.16 -28.86
CA ILE A 482 -8.53 -16.12 -28.04
C ILE A 482 -8.02 -16.20 -26.60
N SER A 483 -7.95 -17.41 -26.05
CA SER A 483 -7.44 -17.66 -24.69
C SER A 483 -6.00 -17.15 -24.51
N GLU A 484 -5.10 -17.43 -25.45
CA GLU A 484 -3.70 -16.96 -25.39
C GLU A 484 -3.60 -15.42 -25.39
N LEU A 485 -4.33 -14.75 -26.28
CA LEU A 485 -4.31 -13.29 -26.40
C LEU A 485 -4.88 -12.60 -25.16
N VAL A 486 -6.02 -13.11 -24.68
CA VAL A 486 -6.68 -12.55 -23.47
C VAL A 486 -5.84 -12.82 -22.23
N SER A 487 -5.23 -13.99 -22.08
CA SER A 487 -4.38 -14.34 -20.94
C SER A 487 -3.19 -13.39 -20.81
N VAL A 488 -2.51 -13.07 -21.90
CA VAL A 488 -1.34 -12.18 -21.88
C VAL A 488 -1.73 -10.73 -21.61
N ALA A 489 -2.82 -10.25 -22.21
CA ALA A 489 -3.32 -8.90 -21.92
C ALA A 489 -3.76 -8.75 -20.46
N TRP A 490 -4.46 -9.75 -19.90
CA TRP A 490 -4.81 -9.78 -18.48
C TRP A 490 -3.56 -9.79 -17.61
N ALA A 491 -2.61 -10.68 -17.86
CA ALA A 491 -1.38 -10.80 -17.10
C ALA A 491 -0.55 -9.50 -17.09
N SER A 492 -0.55 -8.76 -18.21
CA SER A 492 0.11 -7.46 -18.33
C SER A 492 -0.58 -6.41 -17.47
N ALA A 493 -1.89 -6.27 -17.58
CA ALA A 493 -2.65 -5.18 -16.93
C ALA A 493 -2.94 -5.44 -15.46
N SER A 494 -3.21 -6.69 -15.08
CA SER A 494 -3.67 -7.04 -13.73
C SER A 494 -2.60 -6.99 -12.64
N THR A 495 -1.37 -6.60 -12.97
CA THR A 495 -0.33 -6.27 -11.98
C THR A 495 -0.57 -4.94 -11.30
N PHE A 496 -1.46 -4.11 -11.81
CA PHE A 496 -1.78 -2.82 -11.23
C PHE A 496 -2.29 -2.94 -9.80
N ARG A 497 -1.84 -2.00 -8.96
CA ARG A 497 -2.31 -1.86 -7.57
C ARG A 497 -2.86 -0.44 -7.36
N GLY A 498 -4.14 -0.35 -7.03
CA GLY A 498 -4.79 0.93 -6.71
C GLY A 498 -4.28 1.57 -5.42
N SER A 499 -3.60 0.80 -4.57
CA SER A 499 -3.00 1.25 -3.31
C SER A 499 -1.84 2.23 -3.53
N ASP A 500 -0.87 1.87 -4.37
CA ASP A 500 0.34 2.67 -4.64
C ASP A 500 0.51 3.06 -6.11
N LYS A 501 -0.46 2.75 -6.96
CA LYS A 501 -0.48 3.11 -8.39
C LYS A 501 0.66 2.48 -9.21
N ARG A 502 1.22 1.37 -8.75
CA ARG A 502 2.27 0.62 -9.45
C ARG A 502 1.68 -0.51 -10.29
N GLY A 503 2.46 -1.03 -11.22
CA GLY A 503 2.02 -2.08 -12.16
C GLY A 503 1.17 -1.54 -13.29
N GLY A 504 0.50 -2.46 -14.01
CA GLY A 504 -0.33 -2.15 -15.17
C GLY A 504 0.29 -2.49 -16.50
N ALA A 505 -0.45 -2.26 -17.57
CA ALA A 505 -0.07 -2.63 -18.94
C ALA A 505 0.98 -1.70 -19.56
N ASN A 506 1.04 -0.45 -19.12
CA ASN A 506 1.99 0.54 -19.65
C ASN A 506 3.43 0.14 -19.29
N GLY A 507 4.34 0.25 -20.25
CA GLY A 507 5.71 -0.23 -20.12
C GLY A 507 5.93 -1.65 -20.62
N ALA A 508 4.87 -2.44 -20.81
CA ALA A 508 4.97 -3.86 -21.20
C ALA A 508 6.04 -4.63 -20.42
N ARG A 509 6.14 -4.39 -19.10
CA ARG A 509 7.14 -5.07 -18.26
C ARG A 509 6.96 -6.57 -18.18
N ILE A 510 5.81 -7.08 -18.63
CA ILE A 510 5.57 -8.51 -18.78
C ILE A 510 6.61 -9.21 -19.67
N ARG A 511 7.30 -8.50 -20.59
CA ARG A 511 8.38 -9.03 -21.44
C ARG A 511 9.77 -8.93 -20.80
N LEU A 512 9.88 -8.30 -19.62
CA LEU A 512 11.12 -8.03 -18.89
C LEU A 512 11.22 -8.87 -17.63
N ALA A 513 12.45 -9.11 -17.16
CA ALA A 513 12.65 -9.71 -15.84
C ALA A 513 12.26 -8.69 -14.74
N PRO A 514 11.64 -9.14 -13.63
CA PRO A 514 11.34 -10.53 -13.30
C PRO A 514 10.00 -11.04 -13.87
N GLN A 515 9.15 -10.17 -14.39
CA GLN A 515 7.74 -10.45 -14.69
C GLN A 515 7.56 -11.52 -15.78
N LYS A 516 8.46 -11.57 -16.77
CA LYS A 516 8.43 -12.56 -17.85
C LYS A 516 8.60 -14.02 -17.35
N ASP A 517 9.25 -14.15 -16.20
CA ASP A 517 9.61 -15.47 -15.61
C ASP A 517 8.64 -15.92 -14.51
N TRP A 518 7.61 -15.10 -14.18
CA TRP A 518 6.62 -15.47 -13.18
C TRP A 518 5.78 -16.66 -13.61
N GLU A 519 5.66 -17.64 -12.73
CA GLU A 519 4.84 -18.84 -12.95
C GLU A 519 3.41 -18.49 -13.38
N ALA A 520 2.79 -17.50 -12.73
CA ALA A 520 1.43 -17.04 -13.03
C ALA A 520 1.22 -16.64 -14.50
N ASN A 521 2.28 -16.30 -15.22
CA ASN A 521 2.22 -15.82 -16.61
C ASN A 521 2.43 -16.91 -17.64
N ASP A 522 2.68 -18.15 -17.22
CA ASP A 522 3.01 -19.27 -18.12
C ASP A 522 4.12 -18.86 -19.11
N PRO A 523 5.42 -18.87 -18.71
CA PRO A 523 6.50 -18.29 -19.49
C PRO A 523 6.63 -18.85 -20.92
N GLU A 524 6.26 -20.12 -21.15
CA GLU A 524 6.29 -20.74 -22.47
C GLU A 524 5.21 -20.14 -23.38
N GLN A 525 3.97 -20.08 -22.91
CA GLN A 525 2.86 -19.46 -23.65
C GLN A 525 3.12 -17.96 -23.85
N LEU A 526 3.58 -17.27 -22.79
CA LEU A 526 3.93 -15.85 -22.86
C LEU A 526 4.97 -15.59 -23.94
N GLY A 527 6.06 -16.37 -23.98
CA GLY A 527 7.12 -16.24 -24.99
C GLY A 527 6.62 -16.42 -26.42
N LYS A 528 5.73 -17.39 -26.64
CA LYS A 528 5.07 -17.61 -27.96
C LYS A 528 4.24 -16.39 -28.38
N VAL A 529 3.39 -15.88 -27.48
CA VAL A 529 2.51 -14.74 -27.79
C VAL A 529 3.33 -13.48 -28.03
N LEU A 530 4.28 -13.17 -27.16
CA LEU A 530 5.13 -11.98 -27.30
C LEU A 530 5.93 -12.00 -28.60
N SER A 531 6.56 -13.13 -28.96
CA SER A 531 7.33 -13.26 -30.20
C SER A 531 6.45 -12.99 -31.44
N THR A 532 5.21 -13.46 -31.42
CA THR A 532 4.24 -13.23 -32.51
C THR A 532 3.83 -11.76 -32.59
N LEU A 533 3.50 -11.13 -31.45
CA LEU A 533 3.10 -9.73 -31.39
C LEU A 533 4.26 -8.78 -31.76
N GLU A 534 5.49 -9.07 -31.31
CA GLU A 534 6.69 -8.32 -31.68
C GLU A 534 6.98 -8.41 -33.20
N GLY A 535 6.71 -9.55 -33.81
CA GLY A 535 6.74 -9.71 -35.26
C GLY A 535 5.76 -8.79 -35.99
N ILE A 536 4.51 -8.75 -35.53
CA ILE A 536 3.48 -7.86 -36.07
C ILE A 536 3.83 -6.39 -35.85
N GLN A 537 4.32 -6.03 -34.66
CA GLN A 537 4.79 -4.69 -34.34
C GLN A 537 5.91 -4.23 -35.29
N LYS A 538 6.92 -5.08 -35.48
CA LYS A 538 8.06 -4.78 -36.35
C LYS A 538 7.65 -4.58 -37.80
N GLU A 539 6.78 -5.43 -38.31
CA GLU A 539 6.24 -5.33 -39.66
C GLU A 539 5.43 -4.04 -39.83
N PHE A 540 4.51 -3.75 -38.90
CA PHE A 540 3.70 -2.55 -38.95
C PHE A 540 4.55 -1.27 -38.89
N ASN A 541 5.41 -1.16 -37.85
CA ASN A 541 6.24 0.03 -37.64
C ASN A 541 7.22 0.24 -38.80
N GLY A 542 7.75 -0.83 -39.42
CA GLY A 542 8.65 -0.77 -40.57
C GLY A 542 7.97 -0.34 -41.88
N ALA A 543 6.67 -0.53 -41.99
CA ALA A 543 5.89 -0.14 -43.17
C ALA A 543 5.35 1.30 -43.13
N GLN A 544 5.46 2.00 -41.98
CA GLN A 544 4.91 3.35 -41.83
C GLN A 544 5.80 4.43 -42.42
N SER A 545 5.21 5.36 -43.16
CA SER A 545 5.81 6.63 -43.54
C SER A 545 5.47 7.68 -42.46
N GLY A 546 6.43 8.56 -42.13
CA GLY A 546 6.21 9.66 -41.17
C GLY A 546 6.41 9.30 -39.68
N GLY A 547 7.01 8.15 -39.40
CA GLY A 547 7.43 7.78 -38.04
C GLY A 547 6.32 7.27 -37.11
N LYS A 548 5.11 7.03 -37.63
CA LYS A 548 4.00 6.43 -36.87
C LYS A 548 4.42 5.05 -36.33
N LYS A 549 4.10 4.77 -35.08
CA LYS A 549 4.44 3.49 -34.41
C LYS A 549 3.34 3.03 -33.46
N ILE A 550 3.35 1.74 -33.18
CA ILE A 550 2.66 1.16 -32.04
C ILE A 550 3.67 0.54 -31.10
N SER A 551 3.54 0.77 -29.79
CA SER A 551 4.31 0.09 -28.76
C SER A 551 3.88 -1.35 -28.59
N ILE A 552 4.71 -2.22 -28.03
CA ILE A 552 4.29 -3.57 -27.69
C ILE A 552 3.26 -3.55 -26.54
N ALA A 553 3.32 -2.57 -25.64
CA ALA A 553 2.36 -2.34 -24.58
C ALA A 553 0.94 -2.10 -25.15
N ASP A 554 0.83 -1.20 -26.12
CA ASP A 554 -0.45 -0.95 -26.80
C ASP A 554 -0.91 -2.16 -27.62
N LEU A 555 0.00 -2.85 -28.29
CA LEU A 555 -0.37 -4.00 -29.13
C LEU A 555 -0.88 -5.18 -28.28
N ILE A 556 -0.33 -5.43 -27.09
CA ILE A 556 -0.82 -6.44 -26.15
C ILE A 556 -2.27 -6.14 -25.75
N VAL A 557 -2.56 -4.90 -25.36
CA VAL A 557 -3.92 -4.48 -24.96
C VAL A 557 -4.89 -4.57 -26.14
N LEU A 558 -4.47 -4.10 -27.31
CA LEU A 558 -5.26 -4.16 -28.54
C LEU A 558 -5.59 -5.61 -28.94
N ALA A 559 -4.60 -6.52 -28.81
CA ALA A 559 -4.75 -7.93 -29.11
C ALA A 559 -5.78 -8.63 -28.22
N GLY A 560 -5.74 -8.34 -26.90
CA GLY A 560 -6.76 -8.80 -25.96
C GLY A 560 -8.16 -8.31 -26.32
N GLY A 561 -8.29 -7.02 -26.67
CA GLY A 561 -9.55 -6.44 -27.10
C GLY A 561 -10.09 -7.06 -28.39
N ALA A 562 -9.24 -7.28 -29.39
CA ALA A 562 -9.63 -7.95 -30.66
C ALA A 562 -10.11 -9.39 -30.42
N ALA A 563 -9.45 -10.12 -29.52
CA ALA A 563 -9.86 -11.47 -29.14
C ALA A 563 -11.23 -11.49 -28.45
N ILE A 564 -11.52 -10.53 -27.59
CA ILE A 564 -12.82 -10.38 -26.90
C ILE A 564 -13.93 -10.05 -27.93
N GLU A 565 -13.69 -9.13 -28.86
CA GLU A 565 -14.64 -8.84 -29.93
C GLU A 565 -14.96 -10.08 -30.74
N LYS A 566 -13.94 -10.88 -31.07
CA LYS A 566 -14.13 -12.14 -31.80
C LYS A 566 -14.91 -13.18 -30.99
N ALA A 567 -14.66 -13.28 -29.69
CA ALA A 567 -15.41 -14.18 -28.81
C ALA A 567 -16.89 -13.75 -28.65
N ALA A 568 -17.14 -12.46 -28.58
CA ALA A 568 -18.50 -11.92 -28.56
C ALA A 568 -19.25 -12.15 -29.88
N GLU A 569 -18.57 -11.98 -31.03
CA GLU A 569 -19.12 -12.33 -32.34
C GLU A 569 -19.53 -13.80 -32.41
N LYS A 570 -18.69 -14.73 -31.91
CA LYS A 570 -19.04 -16.15 -31.79
C LYS A 570 -20.31 -16.39 -30.95
N ALA A 571 -20.55 -15.55 -29.96
CA ALA A 571 -21.74 -15.59 -29.11
C ALA A 571 -22.96 -14.87 -29.72
N GLY A 572 -22.84 -14.38 -30.97
CA GLY A 572 -23.91 -13.64 -31.66
C GLY A 572 -24.06 -12.17 -31.19
N GLN A 573 -23.07 -11.63 -30.48
CA GLN A 573 -23.05 -10.26 -29.97
C GLN A 573 -22.04 -9.41 -30.75
N LYS A 574 -22.43 -8.21 -31.15
CA LYS A 574 -21.54 -7.26 -31.81
C LYS A 574 -21.15 -6.18 -30.83
N VAL A 575 -19.89 -6.20 -30.41
CA VAL A 575 -19.33 -5.21 -29.48
C VAL A 575 -18.02 -4.65 -30.02
N THR A 576 -17.66 -3.45 -29.55
CA THR A 576 -16.35 -2.86 -29.77
C THR A 576 -15.70 -2.66 -28.40
N VAL A 577 -14.50 -3.22 -28.22
CA VAL A 577 -13.69 -2.99 -27.01
C VAL A 577 -12.96 -1.65 -27.17
N PRO A 578 -13.22 -0.66 -26.32
CA PRO A 578 -12.54 0.63 -26.41
C PRO A 578 -11.03 0.50 -26.29
N PHE A 579 -10.31 1.17 -27.18
CA PHE A 579 -8.85 1.21 -27.18
C PHE A 579 -8.37 2.64 -27.39
N THR A 580 -7.44 3.08 -26.54
CA THR A 580 -6.77 4.38 -26.66
C THR A 580 -5.27 4.14 -26.70
N PRO A 581 -4.57 4.47 -27.81
CA PRO A 581 -3.13 4.33 -27.92
C PRO A 581 -2.40 5.32 -27.02
N GLY A 582 -1.08 5.11 -26.83
CA GLY A 582 -0.22 6.01 -26.08
C GLY A 582 0.55 5.37 -24.93
N ARG A 583 0.46 4.03 -24.75
CA ARG A 583 1.38 3.30 -23.89
C ARG A 583 2.73 3.21 -24.56
N MET A 584 3.80 3.20 -23.76
CA MET A 584 5.16 3.07 -24.22
C MET A 584 5.82 1.84 -23.61
N ASP A 585 6.98 1.47 -24.14
CA ASP A 585 7.69 0.26 -23.74
C ASP A 585 8.85 0.62 -22.80
N ALA A 586 8.84 0.06 -21.59
CA ALA A 586 9.95 0.19 -20.65
C ALA A 586 11.14 -0.67 -21.07
N THR A 587 12.31 -0.36 -20.53
CA THR A 587 13.56 -1.10 -20.74
C THR A 587 14.00 -1.82 -19.46
N GLN A 588 14.88 -2.82 -19.60
CA GLN A 588 15.34 -3.62 -18.46
C GLN A 588 16.17 -2.78 -17.47
N ASP A 589 17.00 -1.88 -17.96
CA ASP A 589 17.80 -0.97 -17.15
C ASP A 589 16.97 0.08 -16.38
N LYS A 590 15.75 0.33 -16.84
CA LYS A 590 14.74 1.19 -16.17
C LYS A 590 13.70 0.41 -15.38
N THR A 591 13.97 -0.86 -15.06
CA THR A 591 13.10 -1.73 -14.26
C THR A 591 13.81 -2.10 -12.97
N ASP A 592 13.26 -1.63 -11.83
CA ASP A 592 13.72 -2.00 -10.50
C ASP A 592 13.28 -3.44 -10.19
N VAL A 593 14.14 -4.41 -10.54
CA VAL A 593 13.84 -5.85 -10.44
C VAL A 593 13.40 -6.26 -9.03
N LEU A 594 14.05 -5.73 -7.99
CA LEU A 594 13.72 -6.08 -6.61
C LEU A 594 12.32 -5.59 -6.23
N SER A 595 12.02 -4.32 -6.51
CA SER A 595 10.72 -3.76 -6.12
C SER A 595 9.58 -4.24 -7.02
N VAL A 596 9.85 -4.50 -8.31
CA VAL A 596 8.86 -5.10 -9.23
C VAL A 596 8.51 -6.53 -8.85
N SER A 597 9.44 -7.28 -8.24
CA SER A 597 9.15 -8.64 -7.73
C SER A 597 8.00 -8.65 -6.71
N ALA A 598 7.79 -7.58 -5.97
CA ALA A 598 6.66 -7.46 -5.04
C ALA A 598 5.28 -7.41 -5.72
N LEU A 599 5.23 -7.22 -7.05
CA LEU A 599 3.99 -7.26 -7.83
C LEU A 599 3.62 -8.67 -8.28
N GLU A 600 4.47 -9.69 -8.05
CA GLU A 600 4.17 -11.08 -8.39
C GLU A 600 2.94 -11.56 -7.62
N PRO A 601 1.90 -12.06 -8.32
CA PRO A 601 0.69 -12.48 -7.64
C PRO A 601 0.93 -13.77 -6.85
N VAL A 602 0.58 -13.76 -5.58
CA VAL A 602 0.47 -14.97 -4.74
C VAL A 602 -0.72 -15.82 -5.20
N ALA A 603 -1.78 -15.16 -5.61
CA ALA A 603 -2.93 -15.78 -6.24
C ALA A 603 -3.57 -14.82 -7.26
N ASP A 604 -4.18 -15.39 -8.28
CA ASP A 604 -5.02 -14.66 -9.21
C ASP A 604 -6.29 -15.48 -9.50
N GLY A 605 -7.33 -15.23 -8.70
CA GLY A 605 -8.61 -15.94 -8.81
C GLY A 605 -9.31 -15.73 -10.15
N PHE A 606 -8.98 -14.66 -10.88
CA PHE A 606 -9.49 -14.43 -12.24
C PHE A 606 -8.97 -15.48 -13.24
N ARG A 607 -7.81 -16.09 -12.96
CA ARG A 607 -7.19 -17.16 -13.77
C ARG A 607 -7.12 -18.51 -13.07
N ASN A 608 -7.75 -18.68 -11.91
CA ASN A 608 -7.59 -19.87 -11.05
C ASN A 608 -6.12 -20.20 -10.70
N TYR A 609 -5.27 -19.17 -10.55
CA TYR A 609 -3.88 -19.33 -10.15
C TYR A 609 -3.69 -19.18 -8.66
N VAL A 610 -2.90 -20.08 -8.08
CA VAL A 610 -2.43 -20.01 -6.69
C VAL A 610 -0.99 -20.50 -6.64
N LYS A 611 -0.09 -19.68 -6.07
CA LYS A 611 1.31 -20.02 -5.89
C LYS A 611 1.50 -20.86 -4.62
N GLY A 612 1.92 -22.12 -4.80
CA GLY A 612 2.20 -23.00 -3.66
C GLY A 612 0.98 -23.25 -2.75
N ASN A 613 1.23 -23.45 -1.45
CA ASN A 613 0.19 -23.64 -0.44
C ASN A 613 -0.06 -22.31 0.30
N VAL A 614 -1.22 -21.71 0.08
CA VAL A 614 -1.66 -20.54 0.83
C VAL A 614 -2.49 -20.96 2.04
N ARG A 615 -2.33 -20.24 3.17
CA ARG A 615 -3.13 -20.48 4.39
C ARG A 615 -4.45 -19.70 4.40
N VAL A 616 -4.54 -18.65 3.59
CA VAL A 616 -5.73 -17.81 3.43
C VAL A 616 -6.68 -18.44 2.40
N PRO A 617 -7.99 -18.44 2.62
CA PRO A 617 -8.95 -18.90 1.62
C PRO A 617 -8.77 -18.16 0.29
N VAL A 618 -8.70 -18.90 -0.81
CA VAL A 618 -8.44 -18.34 -2.15
C VAL A 618 -9.52 -17.35 -2.61
N GLU A 619 -10.75 -17.50 -2.14
CA GLU A 619 -11.82 -16.53 -2.36
C GLU A 619 -11.56 -15.18 -1.67
N SER A 620 -10.85 -15.17 -0.53
CA SER A 620 -10.41 -13.93 0.11
C SER A 620 -9.31 -13.24 -0.69
N LEU A 621 -8.41 -14.02 -1.30
CA LEU A 621 -7.37 -13.50 -2.20
C LEU A 621 -7.97 -12.96 -3.52
N LEU A 622 -9.12 -13.51 -3.97
CA LEU A 622 -9.86 -12.92 -5.09
C LEU A 622 -10.38 -11.51 -4.73
N ILE A 623 -10.98 -11.34 -3.55
CA ILE A 623 -11.45 -10.04 -3.08
C ILE A 623 -10.28 -9.05 -2.96
N ASP A 624 -9.17 -9.49 -2.39
CA ASP A 624 -7.95 -8.68 -2.26
C ASP A 624 -7.45 -8.20 -3.63
N LYS A 625 -7.33 -9.11 -4.59
CA LYS A 625 -6.94 -8.78 -5.97
C LYS A 625 -7.94 -7.81 -6.64
N ALA A 626 -9.24 -8.07 -6.49
CA ALA A 626 -10.28 -7.19 -7.03
C ALA A 626 -10.21 -5.79 -6.43
N GLN A 627 -9.96 -5.68 -5.13
CA GLN A 627 -9.80 -4.40 -4.44
C GLN A 627 -8.56 -3.65 -4.94
N LEU A 628 -7.42 -4.32 -5.08
CA LEU A 628 -6.20 -3.71 -5.66
C LEU A 628 -6.43 -3.22 -7.11
N LEU A 629 -7.27 -3.92 -7.88
CA LEU A 629 -7.70 -3.49 -9.22
C LEU A 629 -8.84 -2.47 -9.18
N THR A 630 -9.21 -1.98 -8.01
CA THR A 630 -10.31 -1.00 -7.82
C THR A 630 -11.67 -1.45 -8.37
N LEU A 631 -11.88 -2.75 -8.45
CA LEU A 631 -13.12 -3.34 -8.97
C LEU A 631 -14.24 -3.32 -7.93
N THR A 632 -15.45 -3.06 -8.39
CA THR A 632 -16.67 -3.32 -7.63
C THR A 632 -17.03 -4.81 -7.68
N ALA A 633 -17.92 -5.26 -6.81
CA ALA A 633 -18.37 -6.65 -6.81
C ALA A 633 -19.05 -7.08 -8.14
N PRO A 634 -19.89 -6.25 -8.79
CA PRO A 634 -20.41 -6.56 -10.15
C PRO A 634 -19.31 -6.67 -11.21
N GLU A 635 -18.32 -5.75 -11.22
CA GLU A 635 -17.20 -5.78 -12.18
C GLU A 635 -16.35 -7.05 -12.00
N MET A 636 -16.02 -7.40 -10.74
CA MET A 636 -15.32 -8.65 -10.41
C MET A 636 -16.11 -9.88 -10.89
N THR A 637 -17.41 -9.91 -10.64
CA THR A 637 -18.30 -11.02 -11.04
C THR A 637 -18.32 -11.17 -12.56
N ALA A 638 -18.53 -10.10 -13.31
CA ALA A 638 -18.53 -10.15 -14.77
C ALA A 638 -17.17 -10.61 -15.32
N LEU A 639 -16.05 -10.11 -14.77
CA LEU A 639 -14.70 -10.49 -15.20
C LEU A 639 -14.41 -11.97 -14.96
N VAL A 640 -14.74 -12.51 -13.78
CA VAL A 640 -14.52 -13.92 -13.50
C VAL A 640 -15.32 -14.79 -14.48
N GLY A 641 -16.62 -14.54 -14.64
CA GLY A 641 -17.46 -15.31 -15.56
C GLY A 641 -17.00 -15.23 -17.01
N GLY A 642 -16.60 -14.03 -17.47
CA GLY A 642 -16.12 -13.84 -18.85
C GLY A 642 -14.76 -14.49 -19.11
N LEU A 643 -13.81 -14.37 -18.20
CA LEU A 643 -12.51 -15.03 -18.34
C LEU A 643 -12.65 -16.55 -18.33
N ARG A 644 -13.59 -17.13 -17.57
CA ARG A 644 -13.93 -18.54 -17.64
C ARG A 644 -14.51 -18.92 -19.01
N ALA A 645 -15.47 -18.17 -19.53
CA ALA A 645 -16.05 -18.40 -20.85
C ALA A 645 -14.99 -18.32 -21.97
N LEU A 646 -13.99 -17.44 -21.82
CA LEU A 646 -12.87 -17.28 -22.74
C LEU A 646 -11.76 -18.33 -22.56
N ASN A 647 -11.96 -19.32 -21.68
CA ASN A 647 -11.01 -20.39 -21.39
C ASN A 647 -9.66 -19.87 -20.82
N VAL A 648 -9.72 -18.78 -20.07
CA VAL A 648 -8.56 -18.20 -19.37
C VAL A 648 -8.46 -18.81 -17.98
N SER A 649 -7.68 -19.89 -17.89
CA SER A 649 -7.40 -20.60 -16.65
C SER A 649 -5.93 -21.03 -16.65
N TYR A 650 -5.23 -20.83 -15.52
CA TYR A 650 -3.82 -21.15 -15.38
C TYR A 650 -3.57 -22.63 -15.68
N GLY A 651 -2.47 -22.92 -16.38
CA GLY A 651 -2.07 -24.28 -16.77
C GLY A 651 -3.07 -24.97 -17.70
N LYS A 652 -3.90 -24.21 -18.40
CA LYS A 652 -4.98 -24.74 -19.27
C LYS A 652 -5.93 -25.67 -18.53
N SER A 653 -6.15 -25.41 -17.24
CA SER A 653 -7.03 -26.19 -16.39
C SER A 653 -8.48 -26.06 -16.84
N ALA A 654 -9.23 -27.15 -16.82
CA ALA A 654 -10.68 -27.16 -17.06
C ALA A 654 -11.50 -26.64 -15.86
N GLN A 655 -10.86 -26.27 -14.75
CA GLN A 655 -11.56 -25.78 -13.57
C GLN A 655 -12.23 -24.45 -13.84
N GLY A 656 -13.52 -24.37 -13.58
CA GLY A 656 -14.33 -23.18 -13.78
C GLY A 656 -14.74 -22.94 -15.24
N ILE A 657 -14.29 -23.74 -16.19
CA ILE A 657 -14.74 -23.68 -17.57
C ILE A 657 -16.10 -24.39 -17.68
N LEU A 658 -17.15 -23.66 -17.30
CA LEU A 658 -18.52 -24.18 -17.21
C LEU A 658 -19.30 -23.89 -18.49
N THR A 659 -18.73 -24.27 -19.63
CA THR A 659 -19.34 -24.08 -20.94
C THR A 659 -18.87 -25.16 -21.92
N ASP A 660 -19.74 -25.57 -22.82
CA ASP A 660 -19.40 -26.44 -23.95
C ASP A 660 -18.85 -25.67 -25.16
N LYS A 661 -18.78 -24.34 -25.05
CA LYS A 661 -18.32 -23.43 -26.10
C LYS A 661 -17.18 -22.52 -25.60
N PRO A 662 -16.03 -23.08 -25.17
CA PRO A 662 -14.91 -22.27 -24.74
C PRO A 662 -14.48 -21.26 -25.81
N GLU A 663 -13.88 -20.16 -25.39
CA GLU A 663 -13.51 -19.04 -26.28
C GLU A 663 -14.72 -18.37 -26.99
N THR A 664 -15.90 -18.47 -26.38
CA THR A 664 -17.13 -17.80 -26.83
C THR A 664 -17.68 -17.03 -25.63
N LEU A 665 -17.87 -15.71 -25.77
CA LEU A 665 -18.25 -14.84 -24.64
C LEU A 665 -19.74 -14.97 -24.34
N THR A 666 -20.11 -16.10 -23.74
CA THR A 666 -21.46 -16.36 -23.25
C THR A 666 -21.56 -16.21 -21.75
N ASN A 667 -22.77 -16.10 -21.21
CA ASN A 667 -23.04 -16.11 -19.77
C ASN A 667 -23.16 -17.54 -19.18
N ASP A 668 -22.70 -18.55 -19.92
CA ASP A 668 -22.80 -19.98 -19.55
C ASP A 668 -22.20 -20.30 -18.17
N PHE A 669 -21.13 -19.60 -17.78
CA PHE A 669 -20.53 -19.78 -16.46
C PHE A 669 -21.57 -19.65 -15.36
N PHE A 670 -22.38 -18.60 -15.39
CA PHE A 670 -23.39 -18.35 -14.37
C PHE A 670 -24.59 -19.31 -14.51
N VAL A 671 -25.04 -19.53 -15.73
CA VAL A 671 -26.17 -20.45 -16.02
C VAL A 671 -25.85 -21.86 -15.49
N ASN A 672 -24.66 -22.38 -15.81
CA ASN A 672 -24.27 -23.74 -15.45
C ASN A 672 -23.82 -23.86 -13.97
N LEU A 673 -23.26 -22.79 -13.39
CA LEU A 673 -22.95 -22.77 -11.95
C LEU A 673 -24.20 -22.88 -11.09
N LEU A 674 -25.28 -22.20 -11.51
CA LEU A 674 -26.54 -22.13 -10.76
C LEU A 674 -27.57 -23.17 -11.19
N ASP A 675 -27.24 -24.06 -12.12
CA ASP A 675 -28.11 -25.12 -12.61
C ASP A 675 -28.57 -26.05 -11.48
N MET A 676 -29.87 -26.17 -11.27
CA MET A 676 -30.48 -26.99 -10.21
C MET A 676 -30.28 -28.50 -10.42
N ASP A 677 -30.08 -28.94 -11.66
CA ASP A 677 -29.82 -30.33 -11.98
C ASP A 677 -28.34 -30.73 -11.75
N THR A 678 -27.49 -29.81 -11.38
CA THR A 678 -26.08 -30.07 -11.04
C THR A 678 -25.89 -30.12 -9.53
N GLU A 679 -25.26 -31.20 -9.04
CA GLU A 679 -24.83 -31.37 -7.64
C GLU A 679 -23.30 -31.22 -7.54
N TRP A 680 -22.83 -30.31 -6.66
CA TRP A 680 -21.42 -30.09 -6.44
C TRP A 680 -20.87 -30.89 -5.27
N GLN A 681 -19.76 -31.61 -5.50
CA GLN A 681 -19.11 -32.46 -4.50
C GLN A 681 -17.61 -32.14 -4.43
N PRO A 682 -16.99 -32.06 -3.24
CA PRO A 682 -15.55 -31.84 -3.14
C PRO A 682 -14.79 -33.09 -3.58
N LEU A 683 -13.69 -32.89 -4.33
CA LEU A 683 -12.81 -33.96 -4.76
C LEU A 683 -11.77 -34.37 -3.72
N SER A 684 -11.54 -33.50 -2.72
CA SER A 684 -10.58 -33.72 -1.64
C SER A 684 -11.08 -33.23 -0.30
N SER A 685 -10.45 -33.68 0.79
CA SER A 685 -10.71 -33.17 2.14
C SER A 685 -10.35 -31.69 2.31
N ARG A 686 -9.45 -31.15 1.47
CA ARG A 686 -9.12 -29.73 1.43
C ARG A 686 -10.23 -28.85 0.88
N ARG A 687 -11.17 -29.45 0.13
CA ARG A 687 -12.29 -28.74 -0.50
C ARG A 687 -11.85 -27.54 -1.34
N ASP A 688 -10.80 -27.71 -2.11
CA ASP A 688 -10.20 -26.71 -3.03
C ASP A 688 -10.70 -26.89 -4.47
N VAL A 689 -11.00 -28.15 -4.86
CA VAL A 689 -11.55 -28.52 -6.17
C VAL A 689 -12.84 -29.29 -5.97
N PHE A 690 -13.82 -29.03 -6.82
CA PHE A 690 -15.15 -29.62 -6.79
C PHE A 690 -15.52 -30.20 -8.15
N GLU A 691 -16.38 -31.18 -8.10
CA GLU A 691 -16.97 -31.83 -9.26
C GLU A 691 -18.47 -31.59 -9.28
N GLY A 692 -18.98 -31.07 -10.40
CA GLY A 692 -20.40 -30.90 -10.66
C GLY A 692 -20.92 -32.16 -11.39
N ARG A 693 -21.92 -32.83 -10.82
CA ARG A 693 -22.54 -34.02 -11.38
C ARG A 693 -24.00 -33.80 -11.69
N ASP A 694 -24.48 -34.42 -12.73
CA ASP A 694 -25.93 -34.51 -13.02
C ASP A 694 -26.64 -35.28 -11.91
N ARG A 695 -27.68 -34.70 -11.30
CA ARG A 695 -28.38 -35.31 -10.16
C ARG A 695 -29.12 -36.59 -10.49
N LYS A 696 -29.49 -36.80 -11.78
CA LYS A 696 -30.26 -37.94 -12.21
C LYS A 696 -29.36 -39.08 -12.64
N THR A 697 -28.31 -38.77 -13.42
CA THR A 697 -27.44 -39.79 -14.00
C THR A 697 -26.18 -40.05 -13.17
N GLY A 698 -25.78 -39.09 -12.29
CA GLY A 698 -24.52 -39.14 -11.57
C GLY A 698 -23.30 -38.84 -12.44
N GLU A 699 -23.49 -38.57 -13.74
CA GLU A 699 -22.40 -38.27 -14.66
C GLU A 699 -21.74 -36.93 -14.34
N ARG A 700 -20.42 -36.86 -14.43
CA ARG A 700 -19.66 -35.62 -14.25
C ARG A 700 -19.90 -34.67 -15.41
N LYS A 701 -20.33 -33.45 -15.09
CA LYS A 701 -20.53 -32.37 -16.05
C LYS A 701 -19.36 -31.36 -16.01
N TRP A 702 -18.99 -30.92 -14.81
CA TRP A 702 -18.09 -29.80 -14.61
C TRP A 702 -17.04 -30.04 -13.52
N THR A 703 -16.00 -29.25 -13.54
CA THR A 703 -15.09 -29.04 -12.37
C THR A 703 -14.96 -27.59 -12.07
N GLY A 704 -14.88 -27.24 -10.78
CA GLY A 704 -14.75 -25.87 -10.31
C GLY A 704 -13.81 -25.76 -9.11
N SER A 705 -13.25 -24.60 -8.93
CA SER A 705 -12.47 -24.23 -7.75
C SER A 705 -13.37 -23.59 -6.68
N ARG A 706 -12.79 -23.30 -5.51
CA ARG A 706 -13.45 -22.47 -4.49
C ARG A 706 -13.84 -21.11 -5.02
N VAL A 707 -12.97 -20.49 -5.84
CA VAL A 707 -13.22 -19.20 -6.50
C VAL A 707 -14.45 -19.25 -7.40
N ASP A 708 -14.67 -20.37 -8.09
CA ASP A 708 -15.85 -20.49 -8.96
C ASP A 708 -17.12 -20.71 -8.14
N LEU A 709 -17.09 -21.58 -7.12
CA LEU A 709 -18.26 -21.94 -6.35
C LEU A 709 -18.72 -20.85 -5.38
N ILE A 710 -17.85 -19.91 -5.00
CA ILE A 710 -18.24 -18.81 -4.10
C ILE A 710 -19.33 -17.91 -4.72
N PHE A 711 -19.37 -17.80 -6.07
CA PHE A 711 -20.42 -17.07 -6.79
C PHE A 711 -21.80 -17.76 -6.73
N GLY A 712 -21.85 -19.04 -6.39
CA GLY A 712 -23.10 -19.76 -6.13
C GLY A 712 -23.46 -19.87 -4.66
N SER A 713 -22.50 -19.69 -3.73
CA SER A 713 -22.65 -19.96 -2.30
C SER A 713 -22.72 -18.72 -1.42
N HIS A 714 -21.96 -17.67 -1.70
CA HIS A 714 -22.01 -16.42 -0.95
C HIS A 714 -23.21 -15.58 -1.38
N SER A 715 -24.07 -15.17 -0.44
CA SER A 715 -25.37 -14.56 -0.74
C SER A 715 -25.30 -13.34 -1.65
N VAL A 716 -24.34 -12.44 -1.42
CA VAL A 716 -24.15 -11.23 -2.26
C VAL A 716 -23.65 -11.62 -3.66
N LEU A 717 -22.61 -12.46 -3.75
CA LEU A 717 -22.06 -12.89 -5.04
C LEU A 717 -23.06 -13.74 -5.83
N ARG A 718 -23.85 -14.58 -5.14
CA ARG A 718 -24.95 -15.33 -5.77
C ARG A 718 -26.02 -14.39 -6.34
N ALA A 719 -26.44 -13.39 -5.62
CA ALA A 719 -27.40 -12.41 -6.14
C ALA A 719 -26.90 -11.72 -7.42
N LEU A 720 -25.61 -11.41 -7.49
CA LEU A 720 -24.99 -10.87 -8.72
C LEU A 720 -24.91 -11.91 -9.84
N ALA A 721 -24.54 -13.15 -9.51
CA ALA A 721 -24.49 -14.25 -10.48
C ALA A 721 -25.88 -14.55 -11.07
N GLU A 722 -26.93 -14.47 -10.29
CA GLU A 722 -28.33 -14.64 -10.75
C GLU A 722 -28.74 -13.59 -11.77
N VAL A 723 -28.26 -12.34 -11.64
CA VAL A 723 -28.49 -11.30 -12.67
C VAL A 723 -27.91 -11.74 -14.01
N TYR A 724 -26.68 -12.24 -14.01
CA TYR A 724 -26.01 -12.66 -15.25
C TYR A 724 -26.48 -14.04 -15.77
N ALA A 725 -27.07 -14.88 -14.92
CA ALA A 725 -27.63 -16.17 -15.30
C ALA A 725 -29.05 -16.06 -15.90
N SER A 726 -29.70 -14.90 -15.80
CA SER A 726 -31.05 -14.70 -16.31
C SER A 726 -31.11 -14.85 -17.83
N SER A 727 -32.24 -15.29 -18.36
CA SER A 727 -32.41 -15.64 -19.80
C SER A 727 -32.24 -14.45 -20.76
N ASP A 728 -32.41 -13.22 -20.25
CA ASP A 728 -32.27 -11.96 -20.99
C ASP A 728 -30.94 -11.25 -20.75
N ALA A 729 -29.99 -11.89 -20.02
CA ALA A 729 -28.79 -11.23 -19.50
C ALA A 729 -27.59 -11.27 -20.45
N GLN A 730 -27.64 -12.01 -21.57
CA GLN A 730 -26.45 -12.22 -22.42
C GLN A 730 -25.84 -10.89 -22.90
N GLU A 731 -26.63 -9.97 -23.41
CA GLU A 731 -26.16 -8.66 -23.88
C GLU A 731 -25.61 -7.82 -22.73
N LYS A 732 -26.34 -7.76 -21.60
CA LYS A 732 -25.89 -7.04 -20.41
C LYS A 732 -24.56 -7.59 -19.91
N PHE A 733 -24.43 -8.90 -19.82
CA PHE A 733 -23.20 -9.56 -19.37
C PHE A 733 -22.00 -9.17 -20.24
N VAL A 734 -22.16 -9.26 -21.58
CA VAL A 734 -21.09 -8.91 -22.53
C VAL A 734 -20.69 -7.45 -22.39
N ASN A 735 -21.65 -6.53 -22.26
CA ASN A 735 -21.37 -5.11 -22.09
C ASN A 735 -20.67 -4.81 -20.76
N ASP A 736 -21.13 -5.40 -19.67
CA ASP A 736 -20.52 -5.22 -18.34
C ASP A 736 -19.10 -5.81 -18.29
N PHE A 737 -18.89 -6.98 -18.93
CA PHE A 737 -17.55 -7.56 -19.06
C PHE A 737 -16.61 -6.64 -19.85
N VAL A 738 -17.04 -6.12 -21.00
CA VAL A 738 -16.23 -5.21 -21.82
C VAL A 738 -15.90 -3.92 -21.05
N ALA A 739 -16.85 -3.38 -20.30
CA ALA A 739 -16.64 -2.19 -19.48
C ALA A 739 -15.60 -2.45 -18.37
N ALA A 740 -15.75 -3.55 -17.63
CA ALA A 740 -14.81 -3.94 -16.57
C ALA A 740 -13.42 -4.29 -17.13
N TRP A 741 -13.35 -4.98 -18.24
CA TRP A 741 -12.10 -5.25 -18.96
C TRP A 741 -11.38 -3.96 -19.35
N THR A 742 -12.10 -3.03 -19.99
CA THR A 742 -11.56 -1.74 -20.43
C THR A 742 -11.03 -0.93 -19.24
N LYS A 743 -11.74 -0.98 -18.11
CA LYS A 743 -11.27 -0.37 -16.85
C LYS A 743 -9.92 -0.94 -16.43
N VAL A 744 -9.78 -2.26 -16.38
CA VAL A 744 -8.51 -2.90 -15.96
C VAL A 744 -7.37 -2.56 -16.91
N MET A 745 -7.62 -2.58 -18.23
CA MET A 745 -6.61 -2.23 -19.23
C MET A 745 -6.11 -0.78 -19.14
N ASN A 746 -6.89 0.12 -18.53
CA ASN A 746 -6.61 1.56 -18.44
C ASN A 746 -6.29 2.04 -17.02
N LEU A 747 -6.16 1.18 -16.02
CA LEU A 747 -5.92 1.60 -14.62
C LEU A 747 -4.65 2.44 -14.44
N ASP A 748 -3.63 2.20 -15.23
CA ASP A 748 -2.35 2.90 -15.22
C ASP A 748 -2.25 4.05 -16.26
N ARG A 749 -3.36 4.38 -16.93
CA ARG A 749 -3.43 5.46 -17.94
C ARG A 749 -3.82 6.77 -17.26
N PHE A 750 -2.87 7.37 -16.55
CA PHE A 750 -3.05 8.64 -15.83
C PHE A 750 -3.10 9.86 -16.77
N ASP A 751 -2.78 9.67 -18.03
CA ASP A 751 -2.89 10.65 -19.11
C ASP A 751 -4.33 10.80 -19.66
N LEU A 752 -5.19 9.82 -19.42
CA LEU A 752 -6.59 9.87 -19.83
C LEU A 752 -7.41 10.62 -18.79
N LYS A 753 -8.20 11.62 -19.23
CA LYS A 753 -9.13 12.30 -18.34
C LYS A 753 -10.15 11.31 -17.79
N LYS A 754 -10.41 11.35 -16.49
CA LYS A 754 -11.55 10.67 -15.90
C LYS A 754 -12.82 11.25 -16.54
N LYS A 755 -13.60 10.41 -17.23
CA LYS A 755 -14.89 10.78 -17.79
C LYS A 755 -15.97 10.68 -16.73
#